data_764fe2b60b6ae0f701a7a108e3c72460
#
_entry.id   764fe2b60b6ae0f701a7a108e3c72460
#
_cell.length_a   1.000
_cell.length_b   1.000
_cell.length_c   1.000
_cell.angle_alpha   90.00
_cell.angle_beta   90.00
_cell.angle_gamma   90.00
#
_symmetry.space_group_name_H-M   'P 1'
#
loop_
_entity.id
_entity.type
_entity.pdbx_description
1 polymer ?
#
loop_
_entity_poly.entity_id
_entity_poly.type
_entity_poly.pdbx_seq_one_letter_code
_entity_poly.pdbx_strand_id
1 'polypeptide(L)'
;GYYIVYTVNDIRKIADVSLNMEQVTIEQALDRVLSLNGLKYTVSENAIVIAKDASAVKNLQSEQMKVQGTVRDEKGLPLPGASVYLKAENTLGVTTDIGGHFEFKVPAGLKGKVVLVISFIGMETVEFPLDGREHYEISMKPEITSLDDVLITGYQTISRERATGAFDIVDKRQLEKPASDLSSRLIGTTAGVQATLTEDGKASLEIRGRSSLNANAQPLIVVDGFPVEGGFETINPNDVESVSILKDAAAASIWGARSGNGVIVVTTRKAAKGDKLNVAFNTFLRFRQKIDLDYANPTAASADQIRYEEMIFGKYGVALNEGIFSEDDVAGKCYTWAQIALNEARLGNISEDTKRLRLPELQEPDYKDDVYKHLLRNPFLQQYNLSVSGGGERVGVMTSLLYEKDKTHYIGTQDEKYMLNMRMNSDICKWLKLDISGMFQYVKQQNNGAVLHASDENDIAISDLSPYEHLTNRDGSYTHIVRDYYLPAMERLVGNGFPYSDWFYNPLQEIRSRDRSTKDIKARFQAALTLKLWEGLNFSSSLQYEIFNSKRRDLYKEDSWVVKNPVNYYTEYNDATGVVGKSAYPTGQFLDQYTSEMQGYTFRNQVNFNRTFRRHDFNVVLGTELRHRRTTSYTSPRVYGYNDETLTSKLFPNGTGKLAIKDLFGNTITVDDYASTFTFNTDRFFSLYGNAAYTFDNKYTISGSVRTDASNFITDDPKYRYAPFWSVGGMWNLGQESFMSDYLFIDWLRLRLTYGYNGNVDTSTSFKPLVSIGSVENVYKHEITGSIASFGNPELRWEKV
;
A
#
# COMPACT_ATOMS: atom_id res chain seq x y z
N GLY A 1 -44.53 2.61 -18.33
CA GLY A 1 -43.74 3.59 -19.10
C GLY A 1 -43.86 3.27 -20.59
N TYR A 2 -43.73 4.25 -21.46
CA TYR A 2 -43.74 4.05 -22.89
C TYR A 2 -42.32 3.79 -23.42
N TYR A 3 -42.20 2.92 -24.42
CA TYR A 3 -40.94 2.73 -25.15
C TYR A 3 -40.92 3.69 -26.35
N ILE A 4 -39.78 4.38 -26.56
CA ILE A 4 -39.63 5.31 -27.69
C ILE A 4 -38.87 4.59 -28.80
N VAL A 5 -39.48 4.43 -29.96
CA VAL A 5 -38.90 3.82 -31.16
C VAL A 5 -38.63 4.91 -32.19
N TYR A 6 -37.38 5.03 -32.65
CA TYR A 6 -36.99 6.03 -33.64
C TYR A 6 -35.83 5.54 -34.51
N THR A 7 -35.65 6.15 -35.68
CA THR A 7 -34.50 5.89 -36.53
C THR A 7 -33.37 6.84 -36.20
N VAL A 8 -32.19 6.31 -35.83
CA VAL A 8 -31.02 7.10 -35.38
C VAL A 8 -30.62 8.21 -36.40
N ASN A 9 -30.76 7.93 -37.72
CA ASN A 9 -30.44 8.90 -38.76
C ASN A 9 -31.42 10.07 -38.84
N ASP A 10 -32.62 9.93 -38.31
CA ASP A 10 -33.62 11.00 -38.28
C ASP A 10 -33.43 11.98 -37.11
N ILE A 11 -32.82 11.50 -36.02
CA ILE A 11 -32.59 12.30 -34.79
C ILE A 11 -31.20 12.88 -34.71
N ARG A 12 -30.16 12.23 -35.29
CA ARG A 12 -28.74 12.70 -35.23
C ARG A 12 -28.49 14.13 -35.72
N LYS A 13 -29.41 14.71 -36.49
CA LYS A 13 -29.28 16.06 -37.06
C LYS A 13 -30.08 17.13 -36.29
N ILE A 14 -30.70 16.74 -35.19
CA ILE A 14 -31.55 17.64 -34.39
C ILE A 14 -30.73 18.19 -33.24
N ALA A 15 -30.81 19.52 -33.05
CA ALA A 15 -30.16 20.18 -31.92
C ALA A 15 -30.84 19.79 -30.59
N ASP A 16 -30.07 19.78 -29.50
CA ASP A 16 -30.59 19.52 -28.18
C ASP A 16 -31.74 20.45 -27.81
N VAL A 17 -32.87 19.92 -27.39
CA VAL A 17 -34.04 20.65 -26.98
C VAL A 17 -34.21 20.60 -25.47
N SER A 18 -34.17 21.75 -24.82
CA SER A 18 -34.47 21.88 -23.38
C SER A 18 -35.93 22.33 -23.20
N LEU A 19 -36.69 21.60 -22.41
CA LEU A 19 -38.07 21.86 -22.07
C LEU A 19 -38.26 21.97 -20.55
N ASN A 20 -38.93 23.03 -20.12
CA ASN A 20 -39.39 23.18 -18.76
C ASN A 20 -40.91 23.26 -18.78
N MET A 21 -41.62 22.16 -18.39
CA MET A 21 -43.07 22.08 -18.41
C MET A 21 -43.54 21.35 -17.15
N GLU A 22 -44.51 21.91 -16.44
CA GLU A 22 -45.12 21.31 -15.28
C GLU A 22 -46.57 20.87 -15.59
N GLN A 23 -46.98 19.69 -15.14
CA GLN A 23 -48.33 19.13 -15.26
C GLN A 23 -48.89 18.99 -16.71
N VAL A 24 -48.05 18.50 -17.65
CA VAL A 24 -48.47 18.25 -19.04
C VAL A 24 -48.55 16.76 -19.35
N THR A 25 -49.41 16.40 -20.33
CA THR A 25 -49.48 15.01 -20.82
C THR A 25 -48.26 14.70 -21.70
N ILE A 26 -48.00 13.39 -21.89
CA ILE A 26 -46.90 12.95 -22.77
C ILE A 26 -47.07 13.42 -24.20
N GLU A 27 -48.29 13.39 -24.72
CA GLU A 27 -48.66 13.89 -26.07
C GLU A 27 -48.34 15.37 -26.20
N GLN A 28 -48.71 16.19 -25.21
CA GLN A 28 -48.44 17.62 -25.21
C GLN A 28 -46.94 17.96 -25.21
N ALA A 29 -46.16 17.16 -24.50
CA ALA A 29 -44.70 17.27 -24.49
C ALA A 29 -44.09 16.86 -25.83
N LEU A 30 -44.57 15.77 -26.41
CA LEU A 30 -44.09 15.26 -27.70
C LEU A 30 -44.45 16.18 -28.84
N ASP A 31 -45.65 16.75 -28.88
CA ASP A 31 -46.08 17.71 -29.88
C ASP A 31 -45.19 18.95 -29.86
N ARG A 32 -44.83 19.42 -28.69
CA ARG A 32 -43.98 20.60 -28.55
C ARG A 32 -42.52 20.38 -29.03
N VAL A 33 -41.97 19.20 -28.75
CA VAL A 33 -40.58 18.80 -29.12
C VAL A 33 -40.47 18.43 -30.60
N LEU A 34 -41.41 17.62 -31.09
CA LEU A 34 -41.29 16.95 -32.39
C LEU A 34 -41.79 17.83 -33.55
N SER A 35 -42.88 18.63 -33.34
CA SER A 35 -43.41 19.50 -34.36
C SER A 35 -42.42 20.55 -34.83
N LEU A 36 -41.58 21.09 -33.92
CA LEU A 36 -40.55 22.08 -34.24
C LEU A 36 -39.42 21.52 -35.13
N ASN A 37 -39.29 20.19 -35.17
CA ASN A 37 -38.21 19.50 -35.87
C ASN A 37 -38.71 18.69 -37.09
N GLY A 38 -39.97 18.87 -37.48
CA GLY A 38 -40.56 18.18 -38.66
C GLY A 38 -40.70 16.69 -38.48
N LEU A 39 -40.77 16.19 -37.25
CA LEU A 39 -41.03 14.80 -36.88
C LEU A 39 -42.48 14.58 -36.52
N LYS A 40 -43.00 13.40 -36.86
CA LYS A 40 -44.33 12.91 -36.47
C LYS A 40 -44.20 11.73 -35.54
N TYR A 41 -45.16 11.54 -34.66
CA TYR A 41 -45.19 10.38 -33.78
C TYR A 41 -46.55 9.71 -33.80
N THR A 42 -46.57 8.45 -33.37
CA THR A 42 -47.78 7.70 -33.09
C THR A 42 -47.61 7.01 -31.75
N VAL A 43 -48.62 7.14 -30.87
CA VAL A 43 -48.64 6.47 -29.57
C VAL A 43 -49.45 5.18 -29.72
N SER A 44 -48.86 4.05 -29.40
CA SER A 44 -49.47 2.73 -29.26
C SER A 44 -49.51 2.35 -27.78
N GLU A 45 -50.25 1.31 -27.39
CA GLU A 45 -50.50 0.96 -25.98
C GLU A 45 -49.25 1.04 -25.06
N ASN A 46 -48.07 0.71 -25.54
CA ASN A 46 -46.85 0.78 -24.76
C ASN A 46 -45.64 1.40 -25.52
N ALA A 47 -45.81 1.95 -26.73
CA ALA A 47 -44.74 2.48 -27.54
C ALA A 47 -45.10 3.80 -28.23
N ILE A 48 -44.09 4.67 -28.33
CA ILE A 48 -44.15 5.93 -29.09
C ILE A 48 -43.17 5.80 -30.27
N VAL A 49 -43.67 5.77 -31.48
CA VAL A 49 -42.91 5.70 -32.71
C VAL A 49 -42.72 7.07 -33.32
N ILE A 50 -41.45 7.49 -33.54
CA ILE A 50 -41.10 8.83 -34.08
C ILE A 50 -40.44 8.63 -35.47
N ALA A 51 -41.01 9.29 -36.50
CA ALA A 51 -40.45 9.24 -37.87
C ALA A 51 -40.77 10.55 -38.65
N LYS A 52 -39.96 10.82 -39.69
CA LYS A 52 -40.13 11.98 -40.59
C LYS A 52 -41.31 11.84 -41.54
N ASP A 53 -41.74 10.65 -41.88
CA ASP A 53 -42.81 10.40 -42.85
C ASP A 53 -43.94 9.52 -42.24
N ALA A 54 -45.19 9.92 -42.40
CA ALA A 54 -46.34 9.17 -41.92
C ALA A 54 -46.53 7.77 -42.57
N SER A 55 -45.96 7.53 -43.75
CA SER A 55 -45.96 6.23 -44.41
C SER A 55 -44.95 5.26 -43.77
N ALA A 56 -43.83 5.76 -43.28
CA ALA A 56 -42.86 4.95 -42.57
C ALA A 56 -43.38 4.46 -41.18
N VAL A 57 -44.21 5.26 -40.53
CA VAL A 57 -44.86 4.90 -39.25
C VAL A 57 -45.83 3.73 -39.43
N LYS A 58 -46.54 3.66 -40.55
CA LYS A 58 -47.54 2.63 -40.85
C LYS A 58 -46.85 1.27 -41.25
N ASN A 59 -45.69 1.32 -41.90
CA ASN A 59 -44.92 0.13 -42.25
C ASN A 59 -44.20 -0.51 -41.05
N LEU A 60 -43.78 0.29 -40.06
CA LEU A 60 -43.22 -0.21 -38.83
C LEU A 60 -44.24 -0.90 -37.90
N GLN A 61 -45.51 -0.56 -38.03
CA GLN A 61 -46.60 -1.20 -37.26
C GLN A 61 -47.09 -2.53 -37.87
N SER A 62 -46.83 -2.79 -39.18
CA SER A 62 -47.41 -3.92 -39.88
C SER A 62 -46.64 -5.24 -39.82
N GLU A 63 -45.39 -5.23 -39.35
CA GLU A 63 -44.55 -6.42 -39.21
C GLU A 63 -43.92 -6.51 -37.81
N GLN A 64 -44.70 -6.88 -36.83
CA GLN A 64 -44.17 -7.20 -35.48
C GLN A 64 -44.15 -8.72 -35.32
N MET A 65 -42.99 -9.27 -34.95
CA MET A 65 -42.89 -10.66 -34.56
C MET A 65 -43.19 -10.78 -33.05
N LYS A 66 -44.16 -11.58 -32.69
CA LYS A 66 -44.48 -11.91 -31.28
C LYS A 66 -43.49 -12.96 -30.82
N VAL A 67 -42.78 -12.63 -29.70
CA VAL A 67 -41.86 -13.55 -29.01
C VAL A 67 -42.46 -13.85 -27.64
N GLN A 68 -42.66 -15.12 -27.37
CA GLN A 68 -43.21 -15.58 -26.10
C GLN A 68 -42.44 -16.82 -25.61
N GLY A 69 -42.42 -17.04 -24.31
CA GLY A 69 -41.73 -18.19 -23.72
C GLY A 69 -41.91 -18.32 -22.23
N THR A 70 -41.27 -19.35 -21.70
CA THR A 70 -41.29 -19.64 -20.26
C THR A 70 -39.85 -19.81 -19.78
N VAL A 71 -39.52 -19.17 -18.65
CA VAL A 71 -38.21 -19.27 -18.00
C VAL A 71 -38.39 -20.09 -16.71
N ARG A 72 -37.58 -21.16 -16.60
CA ARG A 72 -37.58 -22.10 -15.45
C ARG A 72 -36.17 -22.33 -14.94
N ASP A 73 -36.05 -22.84 -13.70
CA ASP A 73 -34.79 -23.37 -13.17
C ASP A 73 -34.50 -24.81 -13.65
N GLU A 74 -33.37 -25.38 -13.29
CA GLU A 74 -33.03 -26.80 -13.60
C GLU A 74 -33.98 -27.83 -13.00
N LYS A 75 -34.74 -27.47 -11.96
CA LYS A 75 -35.73 -28.33 -11.32
C LYS A 75 -37.10 -28.18 -11.97
N GLY A 76 -37.24 -27.34 -12.97
CA GLY A 76 -38.48 -27.08 -13.71
C GLY A 76 -39.40 -26.07 -13.01
N LEU A 77 -38.96 -25.41 -11.93
CA LEU A 77 -39.73 -24.38 -11.24
C LEU A 77 -39.74 -23.07 -12.04
N PRO A 78 -40.87 -22.35 -12.17
CA PRO A 78 -40.89 -21.09 -12.88
C PRO A 78 -40.05 -20.01 -12.16
N LEU A 79 -39.42 -19.12 -12.92
CA LEU A 79 -38.65 -17.99 -12.42
C LEU A 79 -39.40 -16.67 -12.67
N PRO A 80 -40.16 -16.18 -11.71
CA PRO A 80 -40.89 -14.90 -11.82
C PRO A 80 -39.87 -13.72 -11.64
N GLY A 81 -40.05 -12.68 -12.49
CA GLY A 81 -39.20 -11.50 -12.41
C GLY A 81 -37.85 -11.63 -13.19
N ALA A 82 -37.65 -12.70 -13.94
CA ALA A 82 -36.48 -12.80 -14.84
C ALA A 82 -36.58 -11.73 -15.95
N SER A 83 -35.52 -11.01 -16.18
CA SER A 83 -35.42 -9.99 -17.24
C SER A 83 -35.11 -10.67 -18.58
N VAL A 84 -35.93 -10.44 -19.59
CA VAL A 84 -35.79 -10.97 -20.95
C VAL A 84 -35.69 -9.80 -21.91
N TYR A 85 -34.56 -9.62 -22.60
CA TYR A 85 -34.31 -8.49 -23.48
C TYR A 85 -33.48 -8.89 -24.72
N LEU A 86 -33.44 -8.01 -25.74
CA LEU A 86 -32.67 -8.23 -26.95
C LEU A 86 -31.23 -7.74 -26.80
N LYS A 87 -30.24 -8.56 -27.16
CA LYS A 87 -28.81 -8.21 -27.07
C LYS A 87 -28.44 -6.98 -27.92
N ALA A 88 -29.10 -6.76 -29.02
CA ALA A 88 -28.87 -5.63 -29.92
C ALA A 88 -29.46 -4.31 -29.40
N GLU A 89 -30.51 -4.38 -28.55
CA GLU A 89 -31.19 -3.22 -27.98
C GLU A 89 -31.66 -3.56 -26.54
N ASN A 90 -30.85 -3.24 -25.55
CA ASN A 90 -31.14 -3.47 -24.12
C ASN A 90 -32.42 -2.76 -23.61
N THR A 91 -33.01 -1.90 -24.41
CA THR A 91 -34.24 -1.18 -24.10
C THR A 91 -35.52 -1.95 -24.49
N LEU A 92 -35.40 -2.99 -25.33
CA LEU A 92 -36.49 -3.87 -25.70
C LEU A 92 -36.48 -5.15 -24.88
N GLY A 93 -37.27 -5.19 -23.83
CA GLY A 93 -37.35 -6.35 -22.94
C GLY A 93 -38.58 -6.28 -22.03
N VAL A 94 -38.83 -7.41 -21.36
CA VAL A 94 -39.91 -7.59 -20.36
C VAL A 94 -39.40 -8.42 -19.19
N THR A 95 -40.16 -8.45 -18.10
CA THR A 95 -39.94 -9.37 -16.98
C THR A 95 -40.96 -10.49 -17.02
N THR A 96 -40.55 -11.70 -16.60
CA THR A 96 -41.44 -12.85 -16.51
C THR A 96 -42.49 -12.66 -15.42
N ASP A 97 -43.70 -13.20 -15.63
CA ASP A 97 -44.79 -13.23 -14.67
C ASP A 97 -44.59 -14.31 -13.57
N ILE A 98 -45.63 -14.48 -12.70
CA ILE A 98 -45.56 -15.47 -11.60
C ILE A 98 -45.41 -16.91 -12.12
N GLY A 99 -45.86 -17.22 -13.33
CA GLY A 99 -45.70 -18.52 -14.01
C GLY A 99 -44.37 -18.67 -14.74
N GLY A 100 -43.50 -17.67 -14.68
CA GLY A 100 -42.23 -17.61 -15.47
C GLY A 100 -42.47 -17.29 -16.93
N HIS A 101 -43.70 -16.85 -17.35
CA HIS A 101 -43.98 -16.55 -18.74
C HIS A 101 -43.58 -15.13 -19.11
N PHE A 102 -43.11 -14.97 -20.36
CA PHE A 102 -42.86 -13.66 -20.95
C PHE A 102 -43.45 -13.58 -22.35
N GLU A 103 -43.83 -12.37 -22.72
CA GLU A 103 -44.36 -12.06 -24.05
C GLU A 103 -44.02 -10.62 -24.39
N PHE A 104 -43.41 -10.39 -25.55
CA PHE A 104 -43.19 -9.05 -26.09
C PHE A 104 -43.11 -9.06 -27.64
N LYS A 105 -43.23 -7.87 -28.21
CA LYS A 105 -43.23 -7.71 -29.66
C LYS A 105 -41.91 -7.13 -30.14
N VAL A 106 -41.29 -7.78 -31.12
CA VAL A 106 -40.05 -7.37 -31.72
C VAL A 106 -40.32 -6.78 -33.10
N PRO A 107 -39.76 -5.60 -33.44
CA PRO A 107 -39.88 -5.03 -34.80
C PRO A 107 -39.26 -5.96 -35.85
N ALA A 108 -39.95 -6.22 -36.97
CA ALA A 108 -39.49 -7.14 -38.01
C ALA A 108 -38.26 -6.64 -38.79
N GLY A 109 -37.88 -5.38 -38.65
CA GLY A 109 -36.62 -4.83 -39.22
C GLY A 109 -35.32 -5.40 -38.64
N LEU A 110 -35.39 -6.20 -37.58
CA LEU A 110 -34.28 -6.89 -36.95
C LEU A 110 -34.05 -8.31 -37.47
N LYS A 111 -34.48 -8.63 -38.70
CA LYS A 111 -34.26 -9.93 -39.34
C LYS A 111 -32.79 -10.24 -39.51
N GLY A 112 -32.29 -11.19 -38.72
CA GLY A 112 -30.97 -11.79 -38.83
C GLY A 112 -30.17 -11.77 -37.54
N LYS A 113 -30.01 -12.93 -36.92
CA LYS A 113 -29.25 -13.19 -35.69
C LYS A 113 -29.60 -12.30 -34.48
N VAL A 114 -30.89 -12.18 -34.16
CA VAL A 114 -31.34 -11.55 -32.91
C VAL A 114 -31.17 -12.56 -31.80
N VAL A 115 -30.46 -12.16 -30.76
CA VAL A 115 -30.22 -12.97 -29.54
C VAL A 115 -31.03 -12.40 -28.39
N LEU A 116 -31.85 -13.27 -27.76
CA LEU A 116 -32.48 -13.00 -26.48
C LEU A 116 -31.44 -13.17 -25.37
N VAL A 117 -31.39 -12.24 -24.45
CA VAL A 117 -30.63 -12.34 -23.21
C VAL A 117 -31.60 -12.45 -22.06
N ILE A 118 -31.46 -13.51 -21.27
CA ILE A 118 -32.28 -13.78 -20.11
C ILE A 118 -31.38 -13.68 -18.88
N SER A 119 -31.75 -12.80 -17.95
CA SER A 119 -30.99 -12.57 -16.73
C SER A 119 -31.93 -12.62 -15.52
N PHE A 120 -31.49 -13.32 -14.48
CA PHE A 120 -32.18 -13.39 -13.19
C PHE A 120 -31.14 -13.40 -12.05
N ILE A 121 -31.46 -12.79 -10.93
CA ILE A 121 -30.55 -12.72 -9.78
C ILE A 121 -30.20 -14.12 -9.29
N GLY A 122 -28.89 -14.45 -9.27
CA GLY A 122 -28.41 -15.77 -8.83
C GLY A 122 -28.48 -16.88 -9.88
N MET A 123 -28.75 -16.54 -11.17
CA MET A 123 -28.76 -17.49 -12.27
C MET A 123 -27.78 -17.06 -13.37
N GLU A 124 -27.17 -18.03 -14.06
CA GLU A 124 -26.31 -17.77 -15.23
C GLU A 124 -27.11 -17.06 -16.32
N THR A 125 -26.60 -15.93 -16.83
CA THR A 125 -27.25 -15.24 -17.96
C THR A 125 -27.22 -16.12 -19.18
N VAL A 126 -28.40 -16.41 -19.76
CA VAL A 126 -28.55 -17.26 -20.94
C VAL A 126 -28.75 -16.40 -22.18
N GLU A 127 -27.96 -16.67 -23.23
CA GLU A 127 -28.12 -16.08 -24.55
C GLU A 127 -28.79 -17.10 -25.47
N PHE A 128 -29.96 -16.77 -25.98
CA PHE A 128 -30.75 -17.66 -26.81
C PHE A 128 -31.01 -17.03 -28.21
N PRO A 129 -30.58 -17.65 -29.32
CA PRO A 129 -30.84 -17.11 -30.65
C PRO A 129 -32.31 -17.26 -31.02
N LEU A 130 -32.92 -16.20 -31.54
CA LEU A 130 -34.28 -16.22 -32.06
C LEU A 130 -34.27 -16.91 -33.44
N ASP A 131 -34.78 -18.14 -33.51
CA ASP A 131 -34.89 -18.96 -34.71
C ASP A 131 -36.28 -18.98 -35.37
N GLY A 132 -37.21 -18.14 -34.86
CA GLY A 132 -38.56 -17.98 -35.40
C GLY A 132 -39.60 -18.92 -34.85
N ARG A 133 -39.32 -19.59 -33.70
CA ARG A 133 -40.34 -20.41 -32.99
C ARG A 133 -41.40 -19.52 -32.36
N GLU A 134 -42.62 -20.07 -32.22
CA GLU A 134 -43.73 -19.36 -31.56
C GLU A 134 -43.57 -19.28 -30.04
N HIS A 135 -42.89 -20.30 -29.45
CA HIS A 135 -42.69 -20.39 -27.99
C HIS A 135 -41.29 -20.88 -27.65
N TYR A 136 -40.64 -20.24 -26.67
CA TYR A 136 -39.28 -20.53 -26.17
C TYR A 136 -39.35 -21.07 -24.74
N GLU A 137 -38.88 -22.28 -24.51
CA GLU A 137 -38.64 -22.83 -23.18
C GLU A 137 -37.17 -22.66 -22.82
N ILE A 138 -36.93 -21.90 -21.75
CA ILE A 138 -35.58 -21.51 -21.34
C ILE A 138 -35.35 -22.03 -19.93
N SER A 139 -34.34 -22.88 -19.79
CA SER A 139 -33.92 -23.36 -18.48
C SER A 139 -32.67 -22.58 -18.09
N MET A 140 -32.72 -21.91 -16.93
CA MET A 140 -31.58 -21.21 -16.35
C MET A 140 -30.92 -22.09 -15.30
N LYS A 141 -29.60 -22.07 -15.29
CA LYS A 141 -28.81 -22.71 -14.25
C LYS A 141 -28.51 -21.70 -13.15
N PRO A 142 -28.45 -22.13 -11.88
CA PRO A 142 -27.91 -21.27 -10.85
C PRO A 142 -26.54 -20.76 -11.30
N GLU A 143 -26.31 -19.47 -11.19
CA GLU A 143 -24.97 -18.91 -11.34
C GLU A 143 -24.12 -19.49 -10.23
N ILE A 144 -23.51 -20.64 -10.52
CA ILE A 144 -22.48 -21.18 -9.67
C ILE A 144 -21.32 -20.19 -9.81
N THR A 145 -21.25 -19.24 -8.90
CA THR A 145 -20.06 -18.42 -8.64
C THR A 145 -18.99 -19.37 -8.11
N SER A 146 -18.52 -20.24 -8.99
CA SER A 146 -17.70 -21.41 -8.69
C SER A 146 -16.27 -21.06 -8.24
N LEU A 147 -15.92 -19.79 -8.19
CA LEU A 147 -14.65 -19.30 -7.65
C LEU A 147 -14.78 -18.78 -6.21
N ASP A 148 -15.96 -18.42 -5.74
CA ASP A 148 -16.17 -17.96 -4.35
C ASP A 148 -16.21 -19.12 -3.34
N ASP A 149 -16.26 -20.36 -3.81
CA ASP A 149 -16.41 -21.54 -2.95
C ASP A 149 -15.11 -22.26 -2.60
N VAL A 150 -13.95 -21.73 -3.04
CA VAL A 150 -12.66 -22.37 -2.83
C VAL A 150 -11.76 -21.50 -1.97
N LEU A 151 -11.38 -22.01 -0.78
CA LEU A 151 -10.38 -21.40 0.09
C LEU A 151 -8.98 -21.81 -0.35
N ILE A 152 -8.14 -20.86 -0.68
CA ILE A 152 -6.72 -21.06 -0.93
C ILE A 152 -5.95 -20.69 0.33
N THR A 153 -5.36 -21.69 1.01
CA THR A 153 -4.57 -21.46 2.22
C THR A 153 -3.09 -21.21 1.93
N GLY A 154 -2.69 -21.29 0.65
CA GLY A 154 -1.32 -21.18 0.19
C GLY A 154 -0.54 -22.51 0.20
N TYR A 155 -0.97 -23.50 0.97
CA TYR A 155 -0.45 -24.87 0.95
C TYR A 155 -1.40 -25.82 0.24
N GLN A 156 -2.70 -25.56 0.31
CA GLN A 156 -3.74 -26.39 -0.26
C GLN A 156 -4.95 -25.54 -0.68
N THR A 157 -5.76 -26.14 -1.50
CA THR A 157 -7.04 -25.59 -1.94
C THR A 157 -8.15 -26.45 -1.35
N ILE A 158 -9.03 -25.88 -0.56
CA ILE A 158 -10.12 -26.58 0.13
C ILE A 158 -11.43 -25.91 -0.28
N SER A 159 -12.50 -26.65 -0.52
CA SER A 159 -13.80 -26.03 -0.70
C SER A 159 -14.22 -25.28 0.57
N ARG A 160 -14.83 -24.10 0.42
CA ARG A 160 -15.33 -23.29 1.53
C ARG A 160 -16.27 -24.09 2.45
N GLU A 161 -16.96 -25.06 1.88
CA GLU A 161 -17.89 -25.92 2.60
C GLU A 161 -17.19 -26.87 3.59
N ARG A 162 -15.93 -27.20 3.36
CA ARG A 162 -15.15 -28.17 4.16
C ARG A 162 -14.14 -27.53 5.07
N ALA A 163 -13.97 -26.22 5.00
CA ALA A 163 -13.01 -25.50 5.83
C ALA A 163 -13.58 -25.26 7.23
N THR A 164 -12.89 -25.74 8.27
CA THR A 164 -13.30 -25.64 9.67
C THR A 164 -12.87 -24.35 10.34
N GLY A 165 -11.74 -23.75 9.93
CA GLY A 165 -11.19 -22.54 10.50
C GLY A 165 -11.96 -21.26 10.14
N ALA A 166 -11.68 -20.15 10.84
CA ALA A 166 -12.23 -18.84 10.54
C ALA A 166 -11.40 -18.16 9.45
N PHE A 167 -12.01 -17.94 8.30
CA PHE A 167 -11.41 -17.28 7.16
C PHE A 167 -12.45 -16.45 6.42
N ASP A 168 -11.99 -15.49 5.64
CA ASP A 168 -12.80 -14.80 4.63
C ASP A 168 -12.08 -14.79 3.29
N ILE A 169 -12.87 -14.82 2.22
CA ILE A 169 -12.41 -14.57 0.86
C ILE A 169 -12.92 -13.19 0.47
N VAL A 170 -12.03 -12.34 0.01
CA VAL A 170 -12.37 -10.98 -0.39
C VAL A 170 -13.14 -11.02 -1.72
N ASP A 171 -14.30 -10.37 -1.76
CA ASP A 171 -15.15 -10.31 -2.95
C ASP A 171 -14.34 -9.75 -4.15
N LYS A 172 -14.47 -10.38 -5.31
CA LYS A 172 -13.78 -9.99 -6.54
C LYS A 172 -14.03 -8.53 -6.91
N ARG A 173 -15.27 -8.04 -6.72
CA ARG A 173 -15.63 -6.63 -6.94
C ARG A 173 -14.85 -5.66 -6.07
N GLN A 174 -14.49 -6.07 -4.84
CA GLN A 174 -13.63 -5.26 -3.96
C GLN A 174 -12.18 -5.23 -4.47
N LEU A 175 -11.68 -6.36 -4.98
CA LEU A 175 -10.34 -6.45 -5.56
C LEU A 175 -10.21 -5.65 -6.87
N GLU A 176 -11.30 -5.40 -7.58
CA GLU A 176 -11.35 -4.61 -8.80
C GLU A 176 -11.49 -3.10 -8.54
N LYS A 177 -11.71 -2.67 -7.29
CA LYS A 177 -11.78 -1.25 -6.95
C LYS A 177 -10.47 -0.53 -7.31
N PRO A 178 -10.56 0.69 -7.87
CA PRO A 178 -9.39 1.49 -8.17
C PRO A 178 -8.62 1.83 -6.90
N ALA A 179 -7.37 1.39 -6.79
CA ALA A 179 -6.45 1.75 -5.73
C ALA A 179 -5.00 1.55 -6.19
N SER A 180 -4.08 2.32 -5.63
CA SER A 180 -2.64 2.25 -5.96
C SER A 180 -1.98 0.97 -5.47
N ASP A 181 -2.49 0.40 -4.38
CA ASP A 181 -1.92 -0.79 -3.74
C ASP A 181 -3.01 -1.75 -3.26
N LEU A 182 -2.61 -3.00 -3.00
CA LEU A 182 -3.54 -4.03 -2.59
C LEU A 182 -4.09 -3.80 -1.17
N SER A 183 -3.29 -3.26 -0.24
CA SER A 183 -3.74 -3.04 1.14
C SER A 183 -4.93 -2.09 1.20
N SER A 184 -4.92 -1.06 0.36
CA SER A 184 -6.04 -0.10 0.24
C SER A 184 -7.34 -0.74 -0.27
N ARG A 185 -7.25 -1.78 -1.12
CA ARG A 185 -8.41 -2.54 -1.59
C ARG A 185 -9.04 -3.41 -0.51
N LEU A 186 -8.28 -3.73 0.54
CA LEU A 186 -8.71 -4.59 1.65
C LEU A 186 -9.38 -3.83 2.80
N ILE A 187 -9.35 -2.49 2.80
CA ILE A 187 -9.96 -1.67 3.85
C ILE A 187 -11.48 -1.91 3.91
N GLY A 188 -11.98 -2.29 5.09
CA GLY A 188 -13.41 -2.47 5.33
C GLY A 188 -14.06 -3.64 4.59
N THR A 189 -13.27 -4.54 3.99
CA THR A 189 -13.81 -5.68 3.22
C THR A 189 -14.14 -6.89 4.07
N THR A 190 -13.55 -6.99 5.27
CA THR A 190 -13.56 -8.22 6.05
C THR A 190 -13.75 -7.93 7.54
N ALA A 191 -14.69 -8.59 8.18
CA ALA A 191 -14.91 -8.47 9.62
C ALA A 191 -13.68 -8.95 10.42
N GLY A 192 -13.29 -8.19 11.47
CA GLY A 192 -12.13 -8.49 12.30
C GLY A 192 -10.78 -8.13 11.67
N VAL A 193 -10.76 -7.40 10.55
CA VAL A 193 -9.56 -6.77 9.99
C VAL A 193 -9.67 -5.27 10.20
N GLN A 194 -8.75 -4.73 10.97
CA GLN A 194 -8.61 -3.29 11.19
C GLN A 194 -7.56 -2.73 10.24
N ALA A 195 -7.83 -1.57 9.66
CA ALA A 195 -6.91 -0.84 8.82
C ALA A 195 -6.61 0.53 9.43
N THR A 196 -5.34 0.84 9.61
CA THR A 196 -4.86 2.17 9.99
C THR A 196 -4.15 2.79 8.78
N LEU A 197 -4.58 3.98 8.37
CA LEU A 197 -3.93 4.70 7.29
C LEU A 197 -2.66 5.38 7.80
N THR A 198 -1.56 5.20 7.10
CA THR A 198 -0.32 5.94 7.29
C THR A 198 -0.40 7.31 6.62
N GLU A 199 0.51 8.23 6.91
CA GLU A 199 0.60 9.55 6.27
C GLU A 199 0.67 9.47 4.73
N ASP A 200 1.33 8.45 4.20
CA ASP A 200 1.41 8.18 2.76
C ASP A 200 0.08 7.71 2.15
N GLY A 201 -0.94 7.46 3.00
CA GLY A 201 -2.25 6.96 2.60
C GLY A 201 -2.24 5.48 2.23
N LYS A 202 -1.25 4.72 2.69
CA LYS A 202 -1.20 3.25 2.64
C LYS A 202 -1.91 2.67 3.85
N ALA A 203 -2.44 1.46 3.73
CA ALA A 203 -3.10 0.79 4.85
C ALA A 203 -2.15 -0.19 5.54
N SER A 204 -1.98 -0.03 6.84
CA SER A 204 -1.45 -1.06 7.75
C SER A 204 -2.61 -1.89 8.27
N LEU A 205 -2.55 -3.20 8.09
CA LEU A 205 -3.64 -4.12 8.43
C LEU A 205 -3.31 -4.90 9.69
N GLU A 206 -4.28 -5.04 10.59
CA GLU A 206 -4.24 -5.90 11.78
C GLU A 206 -5.45 -6.85 11.77
N ILE A 207 -5.22 -8.13 12.11
CA ILE A 207 -6.26 -9.15 12.16
C ILE A 207 -6.55 -9.50 13.61
N ARG A 208 -7.79 -9.23 14.06
CA ARG A 208 -8.25 -9.48 15.44
C ARG A 208 -7.44 -8.77 16.54
N GLY A 209 -6.74 -7.67 16.20
CA GLY A 209 -5.91 -6.89 17.10
C GLY A 209 -4.49 -7.44 17.26
N ARG A 210 -3.70 -6.78 18.11
CA ARG A 210 -2.30 -7.14 18.36
C ARG A 210 -2.21 -8.38 19.25
N SER A 211 -1.47 -9.38 18.79
CA SER A 211 -1.21 -10.60 19.56
C SER A 211 0.06 -10.55 20.41
N SER A 212 0.96 -9.59 20.15
CA SER A 212 2.23 -9.43 20.88
C SER A 212 2.51 -7.96 21.18
N LEU A 213 3.22 -7.71 22.28
CA LEU A 213 3.68 -6.37 22.66
C LEU A 213 5.00 -6.00 21.96
N ASN A 214 5.91 -6.93 21.82
CA ASN A 214 7.28 -6.71 21.35
C ASN A 214 7.56 -7.30 19.97
N ALA A 215 6.90 -8.40 19.59
CA ALA A 215 7.06 -9.01 18.27
C ALA A 215 6.25 -8.26 17.20
N ASN A 216 6.59 -8.52 15.94
CA ASN A 216 5.87 -7.95 14.79
C ASN A 216 4.36 -8.26 14.88
N ALA A 217 3.52 -7.23 14.80
CA ALA A 217 2.06 -7.32 14.88
C ALA A 217 1.38 -7.43 13.50
N GLN A 218 2.13 -7.31 12.40
CA GLN A 218 1.57 -7.37 11.06
C GLN A 218 1.23 -8.80 10.63
N PRO A 219 0.14 -9.00 9.87
CA PRO A 219 -0.19 -10.31 9.30
C PRO A 219 0.89 -10.80 8.34
N LEU A 220 1.05 -12.11 8.27
CA LEU A 220 1.93 -12.73 7.28
C LEU A 220 1.32 -12.60 5.88
N ILE A 221 2.06 -12.05 4.93
CA ILE A 221 1.65 -11.96 3.53
C ILE A 221 2.25 -13.11 2.75
N VAL A 222 1.38 -13.83 2.04
CA VAL A 222 1.73 -14.98 1.22
C VAL A 222 1.30 -14.73 -0.21
N VAL A 223 2.18 -14.89 -1.18
CA VAL A 223 1.88 -14.76 -2.61
C VAL A 223 2.18 -16.07 -3.31
N ASP A 224 1.16 -16.60 -3.98
CA ASP A 224 1.25 -17.86 -4.72
C ASP A 224 1.86 -19.04 -3.91
N GLY A 225 1.51 -19.06 -2.60
CA GLY A 225 1.93 -20.12 -1.69
C GLY A 225 3.24 -19.87 -0.96
N PHE A 226 3.94 -18.76 -1.17
CA PHE A 226 5.16 -18.42 -0.45
C PHE A 226 5.02 -17.15 0.36
N PRO A 227 5.57 -17.11 1.59
CA PRO A 227 5.75 -15.86 2.30
C PRO A 227 6.65 -14.91 1.51
N VAL A 228 6.28 -13.63 1.44
CA VAL A 228 7.04 -12.63 0.70
C VAL A 228 7.61 -11.56 1.61
N GLU A 229 8.78 -11.06 1.24
CA GLU A 229 9.38 -9.89 1.87
C GLU A 229 8.91 -8.60 1.18
N GLY A 230 8.91 -7.48 1.90
CA GLY A 230 8.49 -6.18 1.36
C GLY A 230 6.97 -5.96 1.26
N GLY A 231 6.17 -6.87 1.87
CA GLY A 231 4.74 -6.64 2.05
C GLY A 231 3.93 -6.45 0.77
N PHE A 232 2.83 -5.69 0.88
CA PHE A 232 1.93 -5.40 -0.24
C PHE A 232 2.56 -4.58 -1.36
N GLU A 233 3.66 -3.87 -1.09
CA GLU A 233 4.36 -3.02 -2.08
C GLU A 233 4.94 -3.83 -3.24
N THR A 234 5.21 -5.12 -3.02
CA THR A 234 5.75 -6.05 -4.02
C THR A 234 4.68 -6.77 -4.83
N ILE A 235 3.42 -6.38 -4.69
CA ILE A 235 2.28 -7.00 -5.34
C ILE A 235 1.64 -6.00 -6.30
N ASN A 236 1.54 -6.34 -7.58
CA ASN A 236 0.75 -5.57 -8.53
C ASN A 236 -0.74 -5.81 -8.25
N PRO A 237 -1.51 -4.81 -7.79
CA PRO A 237 -2.91 -5.00 -7.44
C PRO A 237 -3.79 -5.40 -8.64
N ASN A 238 -3.33 -5.14 -9.87
CA ASN A 238 -4.05 -5.50 -11.09
C ASN A 238 -3.86 -6.98 -11.50
N ASP A 239 -2.85 -7.66 -10.94
CA ASP A 239 -2.57 -9.06 -11.20
C ASP A 239 -3.21 -10.01 -10.16
N VAL A 240 -3.90 -9.47 -9.17
CA VAL A 240 -4.53 -10.27 -8.12
C VAL A 240 -5.80 -10.95 -8.64
N GLU A 241 -5.91 -12.25 -8.42
CA GLU A 241 -7.08 -13.07 -8.73
C GLU A 241 -7.98 -13.21 -7.51
N SER A 242 -7.40 -13.56 -6.36
CA SER A 242 -8.14 -13.74 -5.12
C SER A 242 -7.29 -13.42 -3.89
N VAL A 243 -7.95 -13.04 -2.81
CA VAL A 243 -7.32 -12.83 -1.49
C VAL A 243 -8.13 -13.59 -0.45
N SER A 244 -7.44 -14.47 0.30
CA SER A 244 -8.01 -15.19 1.45
C SER A 244 -7.36 -14.69 2.73
N ILE A 245 -8.15 -14.40 3.74
CA ILE A 245 -7.69 -13.92 5.04
C ILE A 245 -7.96 -14.99 6.09
N LEU A 246 -6.89 -15.57 6.65
CA LEU A 246 -6.92 -16.61 7.65
C LEU A 246 -6.80 -15.98 9.03
N LYS A 247 -7.86 -16.13 9.87
CA LYS A 247 -8.01 -15.34 11.09
C LYS A 247 -7.80 -16.10 12.39
N ASP A 248 -7.81 -17.43 12.37
CA ASP A 248 -7.66 -18.24 13.57
C ASP A 248 -6.58 -19.32 13.43
N ALA A 249 -6.29 -20.01 14.53
CA ALA A 249 -5.29 -21.05 14.57
C ALA A 249 -5.62 -22.23 13.62
N ALA A 250 -6.89 -22.60 13.46
CA ALA A 250 -7.27 -23.71 12.60
C ALA A 250 -7.05 -23.40 11.10
N ALA A 251 -7.20 -22.15 10.71
CA ALA A 251 -6.91 -21.70 9.34
C ALA A 251 -5.42 -21.43 9.10
N ALA A 252 -4.70 -20.90 10.11
CA ALA A 252 -3.39 -20.30 9.95
C ALA A 252 -2.24 -21.15 10.50
N SER A 253 -2.49 -22.17 11.36
CA SER A 253 -1.44 -22.95 12.05
C SER A 253 -0.44 -23.66 11.12
N ILE A 254 -0.84 -23.97 9.89
CA ILE A 254 0.08 -24.54 8.89
C ILE A 254 1.23 -23.57 8.53
N TRP A 255 1.07 -22.24 8.79
CA TRP A 255 2.10 -21.20 8.61
C TRP A 255 3.03 -21.08 9.83
N GLY A 256 2.75 -21.77 10.93
CA GLY A 256 3.60 -21.95 12.12
C GLY A 256 3.89 -20.67 12.87
N ALA A 257 5.16 -20.48 13.22
CA ALA A 257 5.66 -19.41 14.08
C ALA A 257 5.48 -17.98 13.55
N ARG A 258 4.94 -17.77 12.37
CA ARG A 258 4.69 -16.44 11.79
C ARG A 258 3.22 -16.15 11.57
N SER A 259 2.34 -17.03 12.02
CA SER A 259 0.90 -16.94 11.80
C SER A 259 0.11 -16.36 12.99
N GLY A 260 0.79 -15.97 14.07
CA GLY A 260 0.16 -15.44 15.28
C GLY A 260 -0.73 -14.21 15.06
N ASN A 261 -0.38 -13.38 14.08
CA ASN A 261 -1.16 -12.20 13.69
C ASN A 261 -2.09 -12.43 12.50
N GLY A 262 -2.38 -13.71 12.16
CA GLY A 262 -3.14 -14.07 10.98
C GLY A 262 -2.32 -14.09 9.68
N VAL A 263 -2.95 -14.56 8.60
CA VAL A 263 -2.28 -14.71 7.30
C VAL A 263 -3.17 -14.17 6.19
N ILE A 264 -2.59 -13.37 5.29
CA ILE A 264 -3.23 -12.89 4.08
C ILE A 264 -2.62 -13.61 2.89
N VAL A 265 -3.41 -14.48 2.26
CA VAL A 265 -2.98 -15.28 1.11
C VAL A 265 -3.47 -14.61 -0.17
N VAL A 266 -2.55 -14.20 -1.00
CA VAL A 266 -2.80 -13.57 -2.30
C VAL A 266 -2.49 -14.57 -3.41
N THR A 267 -3.44 -14.79 -4.31
CA THR A 267 -3.25 -15.59 -5.52
C THR A 267 -3.23 -14.67 -6.71
N THR A 268 -2.20 -14.79 -7.55
CA THR A 268 -2.10 -14.00 -8.78
C THR A 268 -2.76 -14.71 -9.96
N ARG A 269 -3.23 -13.91 -10.93
CA ARG A 269 -3.89 -14.38 -12.15
C ARG A 269 -2.98 -15.29 -12.97
N LYS A 270 -3.58 -16.27 -13.61
CA LYS A 270 -2.93 -17.20 -14.55
C LYS A 270 -3.66 -17.13 -15.88
N ALA A 271 -2.92 -17.22 -16.98
CA ALA A 271 -3.55 -17.46 -18.26
C ALA A 271 -4.09 -18.90 -18.31
N ALA A 272 -5.32 -19.09 -18.76
CA ALA A 272 -5.83 -20.42 -19.00
C ALA A 272 -5.17 -21.01 -20.26
N LYS A 273 -5.04 -22.33 -20.31
CA LYS A 273 -4.54 -23.03 -21.50
C LYS A 273 -5.59 -23.02 -22.59
N GLY A 274 -5.16 -22.77 -23.82
CA GLY A 274 -6.08 -22.62 -24.96
C GLY A 274 -6.71 -21.22 -25.04
N ASP A 275 -6.43 -20.31 -24.13
CA ASP A 275 -6.92 -18.94 -24.21
C ASP A 275 -6.34 -18.21 -25.42
N LYS A 276 -7.20 -17.42 -26.06
CA LYS A 276 -6.78 -16.46 -27.07
C LYS A 276 -5.94 -15.35 -26.42
N LEU A 277 -5.12 -14.69 -27.23
CA LEU A 277 -4.39 -13.51 -26.80
C LEU A 277 -5.36 -12.46 -26.26
N ASN A 278 -5.17 -12.08 -25.01
CA ASN A 278 -5.91 -11.03 -24.32
C ASN A 278 -4.93 -9.92 -23.91
N VAL A 279 -5.24 -8.68 -24.25
CA VAL A 279 -4.47 -7.50 -23.90
C VAL A 279 -5.39 -6.58 -23.10
N ALA A 280 -4.99 -6.26 -21.87
CA ALA A 280 -5.73 -5.34 -21.00
C ALA A 280 -4.84 -4.18 -20.59
N PHE A 281 -5.37 -2.97 -20.67
CA PHE A 281 -4.72 -1.75 -20.23
C PHE A 281 -5.59 -1.07 -19.17
N ASN A 282 -5.00 -0.81 -18.00
CA ASN A 282 -5.65 -0.13 -16.89
C ASN A 282 -4.89 1.14 -16.55
N THR A 283 -5.62 2.20 -16.27
CA THR A 283 -5.05 3.45 -15.76
C THR A 283 -5.79 3.88 -14.50
N PHE A 284 -5.04 4.42 -13.55
CA PHE A 284 -5.57 4.97 -12.31
C PHE A 284 -4.91 6.31 -12.03
N LEU A 285 -5.73 7.33 -11.83
CA LEU A 285 -5.31 8.68 -11.49
C LEU A 285 -5.95 9.10 -10.17
N ARG A 286 -5.15 9.60 -9.23
CA ARG A 286 -5.63 10.07 -7.93
C ARG A 286 -5.15 11.48 -7.68
N PHE A 287 -6.09 12.39 -7.52
CA PHE A 287 -5.87 13.76 -7.10
C PHE A 287 -6.30 13.91 -5.65
N ARG A 288 -5.48 14.56 -4.85
CA ARG A 288 -5.81 14.91 -3.47
C ARG A 288 -5.60 16.41 -3.25
N GLN A 289 -6.26 16.96 -2.23
CA GLN A 289 -6.01 18.32 -1.77
C GLN A 289 -4.72 18.36 -0.95
N LYS A 290 -4.16 19.54 -0.78
CA LYS A 290 -3.06 19.80 0.14
C LYS A 290 -3.47 19.40 1.55
N ILE A 291 -2.49 19.16 2.41
CA ILE A 291 -2.73 18.97 3.84
C ILE A 291 -3.41 20.21 4.39
N ASP A 292 -4.45 20.04 5.17
CA ASP A 292 -5.06 21.12 5.94
C ASP A 292 -4.21 21.36 7.20
N LEU A 293 -3.44 22.46 7.20
CA LEU A 293 -2.54 22.78 8.30
C LEU A 293 -3.28 23.24 9.55
N ASP A 294 -4.52 23.76 9.43
CA ASP A 294 -5.30 24.13 10.61
C ASP A 294 -5.75 22.92 11.40
N TYR A 295 -5.95 21.79 10.72
CA TYR A 295 -6.26 20.51 11.34
C TYR A 295 -5.00 19.73 11.74
N ALA A 296 -4.01 19.63 10.84
CA ALA A 296 -2.84 18.78 11.03
C ALA A 296 -1.77 19.39 11.96
N ASN A 297 -1.64 20.71 11.98
CA ASN A 297 -0.71 21.47 12.85
C ASN A 297 -1.39 22.74 13.39
N PRO A 298 -2.35 22.60 14.31
CA PRO A 298 -3.05 23.75 14.89
C PRO A 298 -2.08 24.61 15.69
N THR A 299 -1.91 25.85 15.28
CA THR A 299 -1.06 26.86 15.95
C THR A 299 -1.90 28.05 16.37
N ALA A 300 -1.42 28.78 17.38
CA ALA A 300 -2.01 30.06 17.74
C ALA A 300 -1.88 31.08 16.59
N ALA A 301 -2.77 32.05 16.52
CA ALA A 301 -2.59 33.17 15.61
C ALA A 301 -1.33 33.97 15.97
N SER A 302 -0.66 34.54 14.97
CA SER A 302 0.59 35.31 15.15
C SER A 302 0.48 36.39 16.22
N ALA A 303 -0.62 37.12 16.26
CA ALA A 303 -0.87 38.15 17.27
C ALA A 303 -0.98 37.57 18.73
N ASP A 304 -1.61 36.42 18.89
CA ASP A 304 -1.76 35.79 20.20
C ASP A 304 -0.44 35.15 20.66
N GLN A 305 0.32 34.56 19.74
CA GLN A 305 1.67 34.04 20.04
C GLN A 305 2.60 35.15 20.50
N ILE A 306 2.64 36.29 19.79
CA ILE A 306 3.48 37.43 20.17
C ILE A 306 3.07 37.98 21.54
N ARG A 307 1.76 38.16 21.78
CA ARG A 307 1.25 38.61 23.10
C ARG A 307 1.65 37.68 24.24
N TYR A 308 1.60 36.37 23.98
CA TYR A 308 2.07 35.36 24.92
C TYR A 308 3.57 35.50 25.19
N GLU A 309 4.39 35.67 24.16
CA GLU A 309 5.83 35.85 24.28
C GLU A 309 6.19 37.17 25.02
N GLU A 310 5.52 38.27 24.74
CA GLU A 310 5.67 39.54 25.50
C GLU A 310 5.35 39.35 26.95
N MET A 311 4.25 38.63 27.27
CA MET A 311 3.84 38.36 28.65
C MET A 311 4.88 37.50 29.40
N ILE A 312 5.36 36.43 28.75
CA ILE A 312 6.39 35.54 29.34
C ILE A 312 7.69 36.29 29.51
N PHE A 313 8.14 37.05 28.52
CA PHE A 313 9.34 37.86 28.61
C PHE A 313 9.25 38.90 29.75
N GLY A 314 8.13 39.61 29.85
CA GLY A 314 7.89 40.60 30.90
C GLY A 314 7.86 39.98 32.33
N LYS A 315 7.32 38.76 32.47
CA LYS A 315 7.17 38.10 33.76
C LYS A 315 8.42 37.35 34.22
N TYR A 316 9.12 36.70 33.30
CA TYR A 316 10.20 35.77 33.60
C TYR A 316 11.52 36.18 32.95
N GLY A 317 11.53 37.22 32.12
CA GLY A 317 12.68 37.61 31.30
C GLY A 317 13.97 37.80 32.06
N VAL A 318 13.91 38.31 33.29
CA VAL A 318 15.09 38.50 34.14
C VAL A 318 15.56 37.19 34.76
N ALA A 319 14.62 36.31 35.16
CA ALA A 319 14.95 35.03 35.80
C ALA A 319 15.43 33.97 34.78
N LEU A 320 14.93 34.03 33.56
CA LEU A 320 15.39 33.20 32.44
C LEU A 320 16.72 33.68 31.83
N ASN A 321 17.16 34.86 32.20
CA ASN A 321 18.18 35.64 31.52
C ASN A 321 19.60 35.47 31.99
N GLU A 322 19.83 34.94 33.17
CA GLU A 322 21.20 34.67 33.59
C GLU A 322 21.75 33.46 32.85
N GLY A 323 21.63 33.44 31.55
CA GLY A 323 22.11 32.39 30.64
C GLY A 323 21.26 32.11 29.42
N ILE A 324 20.00 32.54 29.36
CA ILE A 324 19.13 32.22 28.18
C ILE A 324 19.08 33.36 27.17
N PHE A 325 19.18 34.62 27.58
CA PHE A 325 19.11 35.80 26.74
C PHE A 325 20.41 36.61 26.66
N SER A 326 21.53 36.05 27.08
CA SER A 326 22.81 36.76 27.00
C SER A 326 23.33 36.73 25.58
N GLU A 327 23.97 37.80 25.18
CA GLU A 327 24.64 37.92 23.89
C GLU A 327 25.74 36.89 23.65
N ASP A 328 26.35 36.45 24.78
CA ASP A 328 27.43 35.46 24.83
C ASP A 328 26.92 34.02 24.65
N ASP A 329 25.61 33.78 24.69
CA ASP A 329 25.03 32.44 24.61
C ASP A 329 24.50 32.15 23.21
N VAL A 330 25.38 32.13 22.20
CA VAL A 330 25.08 31.89 20.81
C VAL A 330 24.75 30.43 20.52
N ALA A 331 25.26 29.51 21.36
CA ALA A 331 25.08 28.08 21.15
C ALA A 331 23.86 27.51 21.89
N GLY A 332 22.99 26.85 21.18
CA GLY A 332 21.91 26.00 21.73
C GLY A 332 20.64 26.70 22.13
N LYS A 333 20.39 27.94 21.72
CA LYS A 333 19.16 28.66 22.04
C LYS A 333 18.57 29.35 20.83
N CYS A 334 17.47 28.78 20.41
CA CYS A 334 16.65 29.34 19.34
C CYS A 334 15.65 30.33 19.93
N TYR A 335 15.75 31.61 19.54
CA TYR A 335 14.80 32.64 19.92
C TYR A 335 13.92 32.97 18.71
N THR A 336 12.64 33.20 18.99
CA THR A 336 11.73 33.70 17.98
C THR A 336 12.04 35.17 17.65
N TRP A 337 11.57 35.64 16.50
CA TRP A 337 11.74 37.04 16.11
C TRP A 337 11.19 38.02 17.15
N ALA A 338 10.07 37.71 17.79
CA ALA A 338 9.52 38.55 18.84
C ALA A 338 10.44 38.58 20.08
N GLN A 339 10.96 37.45 20.51
CA GLN A 339 11.91 37.34 21.60
C GLN A 339 13.24 38.09 21.32
N ILE A 340 13.71 37.98 20.04
CA ILE A 340 14.88 38.75 19.59
C ILE A 340 14.61 40.26 19.72
N ALA A 341 13.45 40.76 19.23
CA ALA A 341 13.11 42.17 19.32
C ALA A 341 13.01 42.67 20.80
N LEU A 342 12.43 41.85 21.66
CA LEU A 342 12.33 42.15 23.11
C LEU A 342 13.71 42.18 23.76
N ASN A 343 14.59 41.24 23.45
CA ASN A 343 15.94 41.16 24.02
C ASN A 343 16.85 42.26 23.50
N GLU A 344 16.84 42.56 22.20
CA GLU A 344 17.65 43.63 21.61
C GLU A 344 17.26 45.02 22.17
N ALA A 345 15.96 45.25 22.46
CA ALA A 345 15.50 46.45 23.15
C ALA A 345 15.99 46.49 24.61
N ARG A 346 15.95 45.37 25.31
CA ARG A 346 16.48 45.26 26.70
C ARG A 346 17.98 45.55 26.76
N LEU A 347 18.75 45.07 25.77
CA LEU A 347 20.19 45.32 25.69
C LEU A 347 20.52 46.74 25.23
N GLY A 348 19.54 47.51 24.75
CA GLY A 348 19.73 48.86 24.21
C GLY A 348 20.26 48.90 22.79
N ASN A 349 20.32 47.75 22.08
CA ASN A 349 20.76 47.67 20.71
C ASN A 349 19.72 48.22 19.73
N ILE A 350 18.44 48.20 20.09
CA ILE A 350 17.35 48.90 19.37
C ILE A 350 16.58 49.79 20.35
N SER A 351 15.99 50.86 19.82
CA SER A 351 15.15 51.74 20.65
C SER A 351 13.77 51.12 20.96
N GLU A 352 13.13 51.56 22.04
CA GLU A 352 11.76 51.14 22.35
C GLU A 352 10.77 51.46 21.23
N ASP A 353 10.99 52.57 20.50
CA ASP A 353 10.17 52.92 19.32
C ASP A 353 10.39 51.91 18.18
N THR A 354 11.62 51.44 17.97
CA THR A 354 11.92 50.37 16.96
C THR A 354 11.24 49.07 17.33
N LYS A 355 11.28 48.67 18.61
CA LYS A 355 10.56 47.50 19.13
C LYS A 355 9.05 47.62 18.88
N ARG A 356 8.48 48.78 19.22
CA ARG A 356 7.03 49.08 18.97
C ARG A 356 6.60 49.01 17.51
N LEU A 357 7.50 49.24 16.59
CA LEU A 357 7.25 49.08 15.15
C LEU A 357 7.40 47.63 14.69
N ARG A 358 8.42 46.91 15.17
CA ARG A 358 8.70 45.56 14.75
C ARG A 358 7.67 44.54 15.21
N LEU A 359 7.21 44.59 16.46
CA LEU A 359 6.26 43.61 17.00
C LEU A 359 4.90 43.59 16.27
N PRO A 360 4.27 44.76 15.93
CA PRO A 360 3.07 44.74 15.11
C PRO A 360 3.27 44.22 13.68
N GLU A 361 4.45 44.44 13.08
CA GLU A 361 4.77 43.91 11.76
C GLU A 361 4.76 42.36 11.73
N LEU A 362 5.11 41.72 12.84
CA LEU A 362 5.07 40.26 13.01
C LEU A 362 3.64 39.74 13.28
N GLN A 363 2.63 40.59 13.54
CA GLN A 363 1.28 40.13 13.85
C GLN A 363 0.44 39.77 12.63
N GLU A 364 0.74 40.33 11.45
CA GLU A 364 -0.02 40.12 10.24
C GLU A 364 0.29 38.80 9.51
N PRO A 365 1.55 38.32 9.46
CA PRO A 365 1.90 37.10 8.74
C PRO A 365 1.31 35.85 9.34
N ASP A 366 0.92 34.91 8.46
CA ASP A 366 0.70 33.50 8.80
C ASP A 366 1.68 32.64 7.99
N TYR A 367 2.59 31.95 8.68
CA TYR A 367 3.55 31.04 8.02
C TYR A 367 2.88 30.02 7.10
N LYS A 368 1.61 29.67 7.37
CA LYS A 368 0.85 28.69 6.58
C LYS A 368 0.68 29.14 5.13
N ASP A 369 0.54 30.42 4.87
CA ASP A 369 0.42 30.96 3.50
C ASP A 369 1.68 30.67 2.69
N ASP A 370 2.85 30.90 3.25
CA ASP A 370 4.13 30.58 2.61
C ASP A 370 4.34 29.08 2.47
N VAL A 371 3.97 28.28 3.49
CA VAL A 371 4.03 26.84 3.44
C VAL A 371 3.12 26.29 2.34
N TYR A 372 1.88 26.75 2.26
CA TYR A 372 0.95 26.36 1.19
C TYR A 372 1.47 26.72 -0.21
N LYS A 373 2.13 27.85 -0.34
CA LYS A 373 2.62 28.34 -1.62
C LYS A 373 3.91 27.66 -2.06
N HIS A 374 4.85 27.42 -1.13
CA HIS A 374 6.23 27.08 -1.43
C HIS A 374 6.66 25.68 -1.04
N LEU A 375 6.03 25.06 -0.02
CA LEU A 375 6.39 23.74 0.49
C LEU A 375 5.38 22.64 0.14
N LEU A 376 4.10 23.01 -0.05
CA LEU A 376 3.02 22.08 -0.30
C LEU A 376 2.45 22.17 -1.71
N ARG A 377 2.08 21.02 -2.24
CA ARG A 377 1.34 20.88 -3.50
C ARG A 377 0.16 19.94 -3.34
N ASN A 378 -0.77 19.98 -4.28
CA ASN A 378 -1.79 18.93 -4.41
C ASN A 378 -1.11 17.63 -4.86
N PRO A 379 -1.23 16.54 -4.10
CA PRO A 379 -0.66 15.26 -4.49
C PRO A 379 -1.32 14.73 -5.76
N PHE A 380 -0.51 14.15 -6.60
CA PHE A 380 -0.96 13.53 -7.84
C PHE A 380 -0.28 12.19 -8.07
N LEU A 381 -1.07 11.12 -8.04
CA LEU A 381 -0.62 9.79 -8.37
C LEU A 381 -1.18 9.37 -9.73
N GLN A 382 -0.31 8.84 -10.56
CA GLN A 382 -0.67 8.23 -11.84
C GLN A 382 -0.08 6.82 -11.92
N GLN A 383 -0.92 5.87 -12.32
CA GLN A 383 -0.55 4.47 -12.48
C GLN A 383 -1.06 3.96 -13.83
N TYR A 384 -0.20 3.27 -14.56
CA TYR A 384 -0.51 2.62 -15.83
C TYR A 384 -0.12 1.17 -15.75
N ASN A 385 -1.01 0.27 -16.13
CA ASN A 385 -0.76 -1.16 -16.14
C ASN A 385 -1.17 -1.76 -17.50
N LEU A 386 -0.23 -2.42 -18.14
CA LEU A 386 -0.46 -3.19 -19.35
C LEU A 386 -0.28 -4.68 -19.02
N SER A 387 -1.28 -5.49 -19.27
CA SER A 387 -1.18 -6.94 -19.13
C SER A 387 -1.51 -7.64 -20.42
N VAL A 388 -0.73 -8.68 -20.72
CA VAL A 388 -0.88 -9.54 -21.90
C VAL A 388 -0.93 -10.98 -21.41
N SER A 389 -1.96 -11.71 -21.78
CA SER A 389 -2.11 -13.12 -21.43
C SER A 389 -2.60 -13.92 -22.63
N GLY A 390 -2.24 -15.18 -22.66
CA GLY A 390 -2.68 -16.11 -23.71
C GLY A 390 -2.07 -17.49 -23.49
N GLY A 391 -2.55 -18.47 -24.23
CA GLY A 391 -2.07 -19.84 -24.05
C GLY A 391 -2.30 -20.74 -25.26
N GLY A 392 -1.38 -21.68 -25.44
CA GLY A 392 -1.57 -22.86 -26.27
C GLY A 392 -2.18 -24.01 -25.48
N GLU A 393 -2.35 -25.18 -26.12
CA GLU A 393 -2.98 -26.36 -25.49
C GLU A 393 -2.34 -26.80 -24.16
N ARG A 394 -1.04 -26.60 -23.99
CA ARG A 394 -0.27 -27.07 -22.83
C ARG A 394 0.35 -25.97 -21.98
N VAL A 395 0.41 -24.76 -22.49
CA VAL A 395 1.11 -23.64 -21.85
C VAL A 395 0.23 -22.41 -21.80
N GLY A 396 0.08 -21.80 -20.64
CA GLY A 396 -0.48 -20.47 -20.45
C GLY A 396 0.62 -19.51 -20.02
N VAL A 397 0.65 -18.31 -20.57
CA VAL A 397 1.61 -17.24 -20.21
C VAL A 397 0.86 -15.94 -19.97
N MET A 398 1.20 -15.28 -18.88
CA MET A 398 0.75 -13.94 -18.55
C MET A 398 1.95 -13.05 -18.22
N THR A 399 1.94 -11.83 -18.73
CA THR A 399 2.94 -10.81 -18.41
C THR A 399 2.24 -9.50 -18.13
N SER A 400 2.65 -8.77 -17.11
CA SER A 400 2.17 -7.43 -16.81
C SER A 400 3.31 -6.45 -16.59
N LEU A 401 3.13 -5.22 -17.04
CA LEU A 401 4.03 -4.09 -16.83
C LEU A 401 3.26 -2.97 -16.16
N LEU A 402 3.73 -2.53 -14.98
CA LEU A 402 3.17 -1.43 -14.24
C LEU A 402 4.20 -0.29 -14.14
N TYR A 403 3.75 0.91 -14.45
CA TYR A 403 4.44 2.15 -14.14
C TYR A 403 3.58 3.00 -13.20
N GLU A 404 4.18 3.51 -12.14
CA GLU A 404 3.53 4.40 -11.18
C GLU A 404 4.44 5.58 -10.86
N LYS A 405 3.85 6.78 -10.81
CA LYS A 405 4.50 7.98 -10.32
C LYS A 405 3.60 8.65 -9.30
N ASP A 406 4.10 8.82 -8.08
CA ASP A 406 3.41 9.52 -7.00
C ASP A 406 4.18 10.81 -6.65
N LYS A 407 3.52 11.95 -6.81
CA LYS A 407 3.96 13.24 -6.29
C LYS A 407 3.23 13.48 -4.99
N THR A 408 3.93 13.44 -3.87
CA THR A 408 3.37 13.58 -2.53
C THR A 408 2.93 15.01 -2.22
N HIS A 409 2.46 15.27 -1.01
CA HIS A 409 2.07 16.61 -0.54
C HIS A 409 3.24 17.60 -0.55
N TYR A 410 4.48 17.14 -0.31
CA TYR A 410 5.65 18.01 -0.18
C TYR A 410 6.34 18.22 -1.53
N ILE A 411 6.73 19.47 -1.80
CA ILE A 411 7.56 19.80 -2.96
C ILE A 411 8.95 19.17 -2.76
N GLY A 412 9.51 18.59 -3.83
CA GLY A 412 10.80 17.87 -3.75
C GLY A 412 10.68 16.40 -3.31
N THR A 413 9.46 15.90 -3.03
CA THR A 413 9.24 14.49 -2.65
C THR A 413 8.37 13.80 -3.68
N GLN A 414 8.88 12.73 -4.28
CA GLN A 414 8.18 11.92 -5.29
C GLN A 414 8.74 10.51 -5.38
N ASP A 415 7.88 9.57 -5.80
CA ASP A 415 8.23 8.18 -6.03
C ASP A 415 7.94 7.78 -7.47
N GLU A 416 8.82 6.99 -8.06
CA GLU A 416 8.63 6.35 -9.36
C GLU A 416 8.84 4.84 -9.20
N LYS A 417 7.86 4.05 -9.64
CA LYS A 417 7.88 2.59 -9.54
C LYS A 417 7.64 1.95 -10.91
N TYR A 418 8.48 0.99 -11.25
CA TYR A 418 8.33 0.11 -12.40
C TYR A 418 8.25 -1.32 -11.91
N MET A 419 7.28 -2.09 -12.38
CA MET A 419 7.14 -3.49 -12.02
C MET A 419 6.84 -4.32 -13.25
N LEU A 420 7.58 -5.40 -13.42
CA LEU A 420 7.35 -6.42 -14.44
C LEU A 420 7.02 -7.74 -13.73
N ASN A 421 5.87 -8.31 -14.05
CA ASN A 421 5.50 -9.64 -13.60
C ASN A 421 5.36 -10.56 -14.81
N MET A 422 5.78 -11.81 -14.64
CA MET A 422 5.60 -12.88 -15.62
C MET A 422 5.14 -14.13 -14.89
N ARG A 423 4.21 -14.85 -15.49
CA ARG A 423 3.78 -16.15 -15.02
C ARG A 423 3.55 -17.11 -16.16
N MET A 424 4.09 -18.30 -16.04
CA MET A 424 3.91 -19.41 -16.99
C MET A 424 3.44 -20.64 -16.24
N ASN A 425 2.37 -21.26 -16.73
CA ASN A 425 1.90 -22.53 -16.24
C ASN A 425 1.88 -23.54 -17.42
N SER A 426 2.50 -24.68 -17.22
CA SER A 426 2.69 -25.68 -18.30
C SER A 426 2.38 -27.10 -17.84
N ASP A 427 1.68 -27.87 -18.69
CA ASP A 427 1.62 -29.31 -18.60
C ASP A 427 2.72 -29.90 -19.50
N ILE A 428 3.89 -30.16 -18.90
CA ILE A 428 5.02 -30.77 -19.63
C ILE A 428 4.58 -32.14 -20.20
N CYS A 429 3.89 -32.92 -19.36
CA CYS A 429 3.25 -34.17 -19.77
C CYS A 429 2.05 -34.45 -18.85
N LYS A 430 1.33 -35.55 -19.03
CA LYS A 430 0.11 -35.91 -18.28
C LYS A 430 0.33 -36.02 -16.74
N TRP A 431 1.55 -36.33 -16.34
CA TRP A 431 1.90 -36.54 -14.93
C TRP A 431 2.83 -35.45 -14.34
N LEU A 432 3.31 -34.48 -15.16
CA LEU A 432 4.23 -33.43 -14.73
C LEU A 432 3.72 -32.05 -15.13
N LYS A 433 3.52 -31.18 -14.14
CA LYS A 433 3.18 -29.76 -14.32
C LYS A 433 4.32 -28.88 -13.81
N LEU A 434 4.53 -27.76 -14.51
CA LEU A 434 5.49 -26.72 -14.15
C LEU A 434 4.75 -25.37 -14.06
N ASP A 435 4.92 -24.69 -12.93
CA ASP A 435 4.47 -23.31 -12.71
C ASP A 435 5.70 -22.45 -12.41
N ILE A 436 5.93 -21.39 -13.18
CA ILE A 436 7.04 -20.46 -13.00
C ILE A 436 6.46 -19.06 -12.93
N SER A 437 6.91 -18.28 -11.95
CA SER A 437 6.61 -16.85 -11.90
C SER A 437 7.86 -16.04 -11.58
N GLY A 438 7.90 -14.82 -12.08
CA GLY A 438 8.95 -13.85 -11.85
C GLY A 438 8.35 -12.46 -11.62
N MET A 439 8.88 -11.74 -10.65
CA MET A 439 8.59 -10.34 -10.39
C MET A 439 9.91 -9.58 -10.36
N PHE A 440 9.96 -8.47 -11.07
CA PHE A 440 11.03 -7.48 -11.01
C PHE A 440 10.41 -6.13 -10.69
N GLN A 441 10.96 -5.41 -9.72
CA GLN A 441 10.52 -4.09 -9.32
C GLN A 441 11.72 -3.16 -9.18
N TYR A 442 11.63 -1.97 -9.77
CA TYR A 442 12.53 -0.86 -9.55
C TYR A 442 11.73 0.31 -8.98
N VAL A 443 12.19 0.84 -7.84
CA VAL A 443 11.61 2.03 -7.20
C VAL A 443 12.70 3.08 -7.07
N LYS A 444 12.39 4.29 -7.51
CA LYS A 444 13.20 5.47 -7.24
C LYS A 444 12.38 6.43 -6.39
N GLN A 445 12.87 6.69 -5.19
CA GLN A 445 12.29 7.64 -4.25
C GLN A 445 13.18 8.86 -4.17
N GLN A 446 12.57 10.04 -4.16
CA GLN A 446 13.25 11.30 -3.89
C GLN A 446 12.53 11.97 -2.72
N ASN A 447 13.28 12.32 -1.67
CA ASN A 447 12.75 13.00 -0.49
C ASN A 447 13.78 14.04 -0.02
N ASN A 448 13.52 15.31 -0.32
CA ASN A 448 14.41 16.40 0.08
C ASN A 448 14.23 16.82 1.56
N GLY A 449 13.48 16.07 2.36
CA GLY A 449 13.40 16.20 3.81
C GLY A 449 12.31 17.13 4.33
N ALA A 450 11.40 17.65 3.49
CA ALA A 450 10.24 18.40 3.97
C ALA A 450 9.20 17.43 4.57
N VAL A 451 8.79 17.68 5.82
CA VAL A 451 7.85 16.87 6.61
C VAL A 451 6.98 17.76 7.48
N LEU A 452 5.87 17.23 7.99
CA LEU A 452 5.06 17.98 8.95
C LEU A 452 5.75 18.06 10.32
N HIS A 453 6.22 16.92 10.83
CA HIS A 453 6.96 16.80 12.10
C HIS A 453 8.29 16.07 11.84
N ALA A 454 9.37 16.56 12.41
CA ALA A 454 10.68 15.97 12.24
C ALA A 454 10.74 14.55 12.83
N SER A 455 11.36 13.63 12.10
CA SER A 455 11.74 12.30 12.54
C SER A 455 13.27 12.07 12.50
N ASP A 456 13.99 12.95 11.83
CA ASP A 456 15.44 12.96 11.65
C ASP A 456 15.94 14.40 11.86
N GLU A 457 17.12 14.58 12.41
CA GLU A 457 17.75 15.90 12.65
C GLU A 457 17.92 16.74 11.37
N ASN A 458 17.99 16.06 10.23
CA ASN A 458 18.12 16.69 8.91
C ASN A 458 16.77 16.95 8.23
N ASP A 459 15.66 16.64 8.87
CA ASP A 459 14.34 16.92 8.32
C ASP A 459 14.03 18.42 8.40
N ILE A 460 13.19 18.88 7.47
CA ILE A 460 12.69 20.25 7.39
C ILE A 460 11.25 20.21 7.92
N ALA A 461 11.10 20.36 9.24
CA ALA A 461 9.81 20.26 9.88
C ALA A 461 9.02 21.57 9.76
N ILE A 462 7.80 21.45 9.23
CA ILE A 462 6.87 22.58 9.14
C ILE A 462 6.40 22.99 10.54
N SER A 463 6.28 22.02 11.47
CA SER A 463 5.87 22.28 12.86
C SER A 463 6.86 23.14 13.65
N ASP A 464 8.11 23.26 13.19
CA ASP A 464 9.15 24.04 13.89
C ASP A 464 9.10 25.53 13.51
N LEU A 465 8.29 25.89 12.52
CA LEU A 465 8.12 27.29 12.13
C LEU A 465 7.22 28.05 13.11
N SER A 466 7.66 29.23 13.54
CA SER A 466 6.80 30.14 14.30
C SER A 466 5.60 30.62 13.49
N PRO A 467 4.44 30.90 14.12
CA PRO A 467 3.25 31.32 13.39
C PRO A 467 3.43 32.56 12.51
N TYR A 468 4.36 33.42 12.86
CA TYR A 468 4.66 34.68 12.13
C TYR A 468 5.94 34.61 11.29
N GLU A 469 6.47 33.42 11.01
CA GLU A 469 7.62 33.26 10.09
C GLU A 469 7.22 33.47 8.63
N HIS A 470 8.15 34.06 7.87
CA HIS A 470 8.09 34.18 6.43
C HIS A 470 9.23 33.42 5.79
N LEU A 471 8.96 32.66 4.73
CA LEU A 471 10.00 31.92 4.00
C LEU A 471 10.66 32.78 2.92
N THR A 472 9.97 33.81 2.44
CA THR A 472 10.49 34.70 1.40
C THR A 472 10.18 36.16 1.73
N ASN A 473 11.12 37.05 1.37
CA ASN A 473 10.91 38.46 1.36
C ASN A 473 9.99 38.91 0.20
N ARG A 474 9.52 40.14 0.21
CA ARG A 474 8.68 40.71 -0.85
C ARG A 474 9.33 40.72 -2.24
N ASP A 475 10.65 40.75 -2.33
CA ASP A 475 11.43 40.67 -3.56
C ASP A 475 11.69 39.23 -4.03
N GLY A 476 11.25 38.22 -3.25
CA GLY A 476 11.44 36.79 -3.51
C GLY A 476 12.77 36.22 -3.03
N SER A 477 13.62 37.02 -2.38
CA SER A 477 14.80 36.50 -1.68
C SER A 477 14.38 35.68 -0.44
N TYR A 478 15.26 34.78 0.03
CA TYR A 478 14.99 34.00 1.21
C TYR A 478 15.11 34.82 2.48
N THR A 479 14.22 34.57 3.43
CA THR A 479 14.33 35.11 4.78
C THR A 479 15.30 34.28 5.60
N HIS A 480 15.75 34.82 6.71
CA HIS A 480 16.51 34.09 7.72
C HIS A 480 15.52 33.51 8.74
N ILE A 481 15.41 32.19 8.82
CA ILE A 481 14.59 31.51 9.83
C ILE A 481 15.46 31.27 11.05
N VAL A 482 14.95 31.69 12.20
CA VAL A 482 15.67 31.51 13.48
C VAL A 482 15.74 30.02 13.82
N ARG A 483 16.96 29.52 13.94
CA ARG A 483 17.25 28.13 14.27
C ARG A 483 18.60 28.01 14.98
N ASP A 484 18.65 27.24 16.04
CA ASP A 484 19.84 26.78 16.77
C ASP A 484 20.66 27.88 17.46
N TYR A 485 20.68 29.15 16.96
CA TYR A 485 21.52 30.23 17.45
C TYR A 485 20.76 31.54 17.61
N TYR A 486 21.36 32.45 18.40
CA TYR A 486 20.87 33.82 18.52
C TYR A 486 21.24 34.63 17.27
N LEU A 487 20.27 34.89 16.38
CA LEU A 487 20.50 35.43 15.05
C LEU A 487 21.29 36.75 15.01
N PRO A 488 21.04 37.75 15.89
CA PRO A 488 21.84 38.98 15.89
C PRO A 488 23.32 38.79 16.19
N ALA A 489 23.68 37.82 17.00
CA ALA A 489 25.07 37.46 17.25
C ALA A 489 25.72 36.80 16.03
N MET A 490 24.97 35.89 15.36
CA MET A 490 25.44 35.27 14.11
C MET A 490 25.69 36.32 13.00
N GLU A 491 24.78 37.29 12.84
CA GLU A 491 24.92 38.36 11.83
C GLU A 491 26.18 39.18 12.06
N ARG A 492 26.55 39.43 13.32
CA ARG A 492 27.83 40.11 13.68
C ARG A 492 29.04 39.27 13.38
N LEU A 493 28.97 37.95 13.60
CA LEU A 493 30.09 37.02 13.38
C LEU A 493 30.36 36.82 11.89
N VAL A 494 29.32 36.63 11.08
CA VAL A 494 29.43 36.31 9.64
C VAL A 494 30.18 37.42 8.88
N GLY A 495 30.10 38.67 9.30
CA GLY A 495 30.86 39.78 8.71
C GLY A 495 32.39 39.68 8.86
N ASN A 496 32.92 38.74 9.63
CA ASN A 496 34.34 38.62 10.00
C ASN A 496 35.17 37.59 9.20
N GLY A 497 34.67 37.10 8.04
CA GLY A 497 35.47 36.28 7.14
C GLY A 497 35.39 34.76 7.37
N PHE A 498 34.26 34.28 7.90
CA PHE A 498 34.02 32.84 8.02
C PHE A 498 34.04 32.15 6.66
N PRO A 499 34.26 30.81 6.62
CA PRO A 499 34.31 30.04 5.37
C PRO A 499 33.07 30.21 4.48
N TYR A 500 31.89 30.31 5.10
CA TYR A 500 30.65 30.64 4.41
C TYR A 500 30.11 31.97 4.95
N SER A 501 30.00 32.97 4.09
CA SER A 501 29.45 34.29 4.41
C SER A 501 27.94 34.31 4.59
N ASP A 502 27.24 33.30 4.08
CA ASP A 502 25.79 33.08 4.26
C ASP A 502 25.60 31.89 5.23
N TRP A 503 25.51 32.17 6.53
CA TRP A 503 25.32 31.18 7.58
C TRP A 503 23.89 31.29 8.15
N PHE A 504 22.91 31.16 7.29
CA PHE A 504 21.50 31.27 7.65
C PHE A 504 20.71 30.06 7.19
N TYR A 505 19.65 29.75 7.94
CA TYR A 505 18.74 28.65 7.60
C TYR A 505 17.51 29.19 6.86
N ASN A 506 17.11 28.49 5.80
CA ASN A 506 15.82 28.69 5.16
C ASN A 506 15.33 27.35 4.55
N PRO A 507 14.09 26.89 4.84
CA PRO A 507 13.53 25.65 4.33
C PRO A 507 13.57 25.51 2.80
N LEU A 508 13.32 26.61 2.07
CA LEU A 508 13.29 26.60 0.60
C LEU A 508 14.68 26.41 0.00
N GLN A 509 15.69 27.03 0.61
CA GLN A 509 17.08 26.83 0.24
C GLN A 509 17.50 25.38 0.52
N GLU A 510 17.13 24.85 1.67
CA GLU A 510 17.44 23.47 2.05
C GLU A 510 16.90 22.46 1.04
N ILE A 511 15.63 22.54 0.65
CA ILE A 511 15.03 21.64 -0.36
C ILE A 511 15.78 21.68 -1.69
N ARG A 512 16.27 22.84 -2.12
CA ARG A 512 17.00 23.01 -3.39
C ARG A 512 18.46 22.57 -3.29
N SER A 513 19.02 22.62 -2.10
CA SER A 513 20.42 22.30 -1.83
C SER A 513 20.65 20.85 -1.42
N ARG A 514 19.61 19.98 -1.54
CA ARG A 514 19.68 18.56 -1.21
C ARG A 514 19.29 17.70 -2.41
N ASP A 515 19.94 16.54 -2.51
CA ASP A 515 19.53 15.42 -3.36
C ASP A 515 19.51 14.15 -2.52
N ARG A 516 18.39 13.90 -1.86
CA ARG A 516 18.17 12.70 -1.05
C ARG A 516 17.35 11.70 -1.88
N SER A 517 18.01 10.66 -2.33
CA SER A 517 17.40 9.65 -3.20
C SER A 517 17.67 8.24 -2.73
N THR A 518 16.65 7.38 -2.85
CA THR A 518 16.76 5.94 -2.62
C THR A 518 16.38 5.19 -3.90
N LYS A 519 17.16 4.19 -4.25
CA LYS A 519 16.92 3.31 -5.39
C LYS A 519 16.82 1.88 -4.89
N ASP A 520 15.63 1.29 -5.05
CA ASP A 520 15.35 -0.08 -4.65
C ASP A 520 15.19 -0.97 -5.87
N ILE A 521 15.86 -2.10 -5.87
CA ILE A 521 15.66 -3.19 -6.83
C ILE A 521 15.19 -4.40 -6.04
N LYS A 522 14.00 -4.91 -6.38
CA LYS A 522 13.42 -6.13 -5.80
C LYS A 522 13.16 -7.12 -6.92
N ALA A 523 13.62 -8.34 -6.75
CA ALA A 523 13.32 -9.42 -7.69
C ALA A 523 12.90 -10.67 -6.92
N ARG A 524 11.89 -11.36 -7.43
CA ARG A 524 11.40 -12.64 -6.88
C ARG A 524 11.17 -13.60 -8.03
N PHE A 525 11.73 -14.77 -7.90
CA PHE A 525 11.55 -15.89 -8.82
C PHE A 525 10.95 -17.08 -8.05
N GLN A 526 9.93 -17.69 -8.61
CA GLN A 526 9.29 -18.88 -8.06
C GLN A 526 9.18 -19.95 -9.15
N ALA A 527 9.44 -21.19 -8.76
CA ALA A 527 9.24 -22.35 -9.62
C ALA A 527 8.61 -23.47 -8.81
N ALA A 528 7.58 -24.10 -9.34
CA ALA A 528 6.92 -25.25 -8.72
C ALA A 528 6.75 -26.37 -9.74
N LEU A 529 7.26 -27.55 -9.40
CA LEU A 529 7.07 -28.81 -10.12
C LEU A 529 6.03 -29.65 -9.39
N THR A 530 4.98 -30.09 -10.05
CA THR A 530 3.97 -31.00 -9.50
C THR A 530 3.95 -32.29 -10.28
N LEU A 531 4.23 -33.37 -9.58
CA LEU A 531 4.19 -34.76 -10.06
C LEU A 531 2.87 -35.39 -9.64
N LYS A 532 2.05 -35.81 -10.60
CA LYS A 532 0.87 -36.65 -10.32
C LYS A 532 1.32 -38.09 -10.20
N LEU A 533 1.37 -38.58 -8.96
CA LEU A 533 1.85 -39.96 -8.69
C LEU A 533 0.73 -41.00 -8.88
N TRP A 534 -0.46 -40.64 -8.42
CA TRP A 534 -1.64 -41.49 -8.47
C TRP A 534 -2.90 -40.58 -8.51
N GLU A 535 -4.07 -41.17 -8.70
CA GLU A 535 -5.34 -40.46 -8.59
C GLU A 535 -5.56 -39.92 -7.19
N GLY A 536 -5.58 -38.59 -7.07
CA GLY A 536 -5.65 -37.89 -5.79
C GLY A 536 -4.29 -37.70 -5.09
N LEU A 537 -3.20 -38.36 -5.48
CA LEU A 537 -1.88 -38.24 -4.86
C LEU A 537 -0.92 -37.46 -5.75
N ASN A 538 -0.47 -36.31 -5.25
CA ASN A 538 0.50 -35.46 -5.92
C ASN A 538 1.71 -35.19 -5.01
N PHE A 539 2.89 -35.12 -5.62
CA PHE A 539 4.09 -34.58 -5.00
C PHE A 539 4.43 -33.24 -5.65
N SER A 540 4.70 -32.22 -4.85
CA SER A 540 5.16 -30.93 -5.36
C SER A 540 6.47 -30.51 -4.70
N SER A 541 7.40 -30.05 -5.54
CA SER A 541 8.67 -29.45 -5.14
C SER A 541 8.70 -28.01 -5.64
N SER A 542 8.92 -27.06 -4.75
CA SER A 542 8.80 -25.63 -5.04
C SER A 542 9.98 -24.85 -4.47
N LEU A 543 10.47 -23.88 -5.26
CA LEU A 543 11.57 -23.01 -4.90
C LEU A 543 11.14 -21.55 -5.09
N GLN A 544 11.43 -20.69 -4.10
CA GLN A 544 11.41 -19.25 -4.25
C GLN A 544 12.81 -18.69 -4.01
N TYR A 545 13.22 -17.74 -4.84
CA TYR A 545 14.43 -16.94 -4.65
C TYR A 545 14.10 -15.47 -4.70
N GLU A 546 14.58 -14.69 -3.73
CA GLU A 546 14.34 -13.25 -3.61
C GLU A 546 15.64 -12.48 -3.46
N ILE A 547 15.70 -11.33 -4.12
CA ILE A 547 16.77 -10.34 -4.01
C ILE A 547 16.12 -8.99 -3.71
N PHE A 548 16.71 -8.26 -2.76
CA PHE A 548 16.39 -6.88 -2.51
C PHE A 548 17.70 -6.09 -2.34
N ASN A 549 17.87 -5.06 -3.16
CA ASN A 549 18.99 -4.13 -3.07
C ASN A 549 18.45 -2.72 -2.92
N SER A 550 18.84 -2.05 -1.85
CA SER A 550 18.52 -0.65 -1.57
C SER A 550 19.80 0.18 -1.52
N LYS A 551 19.80 1.28 -2.24
CA LYS A 551 20.88 2.26 -2.23
C LYS A 551 20.31 3.63 -1.95
N ARG A 552 20.64 4.19 -0.78
CA ARG A 552 20.30 5.56 -0.40
C ARG A 552 21.54 6.44 -0.58
N ARG A 553 21.33 7.61 -1.16
CA ARG A 553 22.32 8.66 -1.36
C ARG A 553 21.72 9.98 -0.90
N ASP A 554 22.34 10.59 0.10
CA ASP A 554 21.98 11.90 0.60
C ASP A 554 23.13 12.86 0.32
N LEU A 555 22.95 13.72 -0.68
CA LEU A 555 23.89 14.75 -1.06
C LEU A 555 23.40 16.11 -0.56
N TYR A 556 24.24 16.81 0.18
CA TYR A 556 24.01 18.17 0.66
C TYR A 556 25.01 19.10 -0.04
N LYS A 557 24.50 20.05 -0.83
CA LYS A 557 25.30 21.04 -1.54
C LYS A 557 25.84 22.08 -0.56
N GLU A 558 26.80 22.88 -1.00
CA GLU A 558 27.45 23.90 -0.16
C GLU A 558 26.48 24.93 0.44
N ASP A 559 25.39 25.25 -0.27
CA ASP A 559 24.36 26.17 0.22
C ASP A 559 23.45 25.58 1.30
N SER A 560 23.53 24.26 1.58
CA SER A 560 22.74 23.61 2.63
C SER A 560 23.24 23.99 4.02
N TRP A 561 22.30 24.23 4.95
CA TRP A 561 22.58 24.40 6.37
C TRP A 561 23.37 23.23 6.96
N VAL A 562 23.07 21.99 6.52
CA VAL A 562 23.78 20.75 6.93
C VAL A 562 25.29 20.84 6.64
N VAL A 563 25.67 21.62 5.63
CA VAL A 563 27.08 21.87 5.26
C VAL A 563 27.62 23.13 5.93
N LYS A 564 26.92 24.27 5.76
CA LYS A 564 27.40 25.56 6.25
C LYS A 564 27.55 25.58 7.78
N ASN A 565 26.59 25.00 8.49
CA ASN A 565 26.57 25.06 9.94
C ASN A 565 27.80 24.40 10.57
N PRO A 566 28.15 23.11 10.37
CA PRO A 566 29.30 22.52 11.01
C PRO A 566 30.62 23.15 10.54
N VAL A 567 30.71 23.56 9.27
CA VAL A 567 31.94 24.22 8.78
C VAL A 567 32.20 25.54 9.50
N ASN A 568 31.20 26.38 9.68
CA ASN A 568 31.36 27.66 10.36
C ASN A 568 31.44 27.49 11.88
N TYR A 569 30.58 26.66 12.49
CA TYR A 569 30.56 26.47 13.93
C TYR A 569 31.86 25.89 14.51
N TYR A 570 32.53 25.05 13.75
CA TYR A 570 33.84 24.48 14.12
C TYR A 570 35.01 25.21 13.44
N THR A 571 34.84 26.50 13.25
CA THR A 571 35.88 27.40 12.80
C THR A 571 36.50 28.13 14.02
N GLU A 572 37.82 28.11 14.15
CA GLU A 572 38.48 28.82 15.22
C GLU A 572 38.16 30.32 15.13
N TYR A 573 37.75 30.92 16.22
CA TYR A 573 37.48 32.33 16.32
C TYR A 573 38.08 32.90 17.62
N ASN A 574 38.73 34.04 17.50
CA ASN A 574 39.27 34.77 18.63
C ASN A 574 38.45 36.01 18.84
N ASP A 575 37.54 35.96 19.82
CA ASP A 575 36.63 37.04 20.17
C ASP A 575 37.34 38.35 20.53
N ALA A 576 38.46 38.29 21.23
CA ALA A 576 39.25 39.47 21.64
C ALA A 576 39.88 40.22 20.45
N THR A 577 40.20 39.54 19.38
CA THR A 577 40.88 40.13 18.19
C THR A 577 40.02 40.17 16.95
N GLY A 578 38.85 39.49 16.94
CA GLY A 578 37.99 39.34 15.79
C GLY A 578 38.60 38.47 14.67
N VAL A 579 39.66 37.73 14.97
CA VAL A 579 40.37 36.95 13.94
C VAL A 579 39.73 35.59 13.78
N VAL A 580 39.34 35.27 12.52
CA VAL A 580 38.81 33.96 12.11
C VAL A 580 40.00 33.08 11.71
N GLY A 581 40.09 31.91 12.30
CA GLY A 581 41.11 30.92 12.01
C GLY A 581 40.67 29.86 11.00
N LYS A 582 41.11 28.66 11.19
CA LYS A 582 40.85 27.53 10.29
C LYS A 582 39.63 26.72 10.75
N SER A 583 38.78 26.37 9.82
CA SER A 583 37.72 25.41 10.13
C SER A 583 38.23 23.98 10.29
N ALA A 584 37.72 23.26 11.26
CA ALA A 584 37.98 21.83 11.42
C ALA A 584 37.34 21.00 10.27
N TYR A 585 36.20 21.44 9.76
CA TYR A 585 35.50 20.77 8.65
C TYR A 585 35.92 21.36 7.30
N PRO A 586 36.14 20.54 6.28
CA PRO A 586 36.45 21.05 4.95
C PRO A 586 35.24 21.63 4.26
N THR A 587 35.42 22.74 3.54
CA THR A 587 34.36 23.28 2.65
C THR A 587 34.11 22.35 1.47
N GLY A 588 32.90 22.38 0.91
CA GLY A 588 32.42 21.52 -0.19
C GLY A 588 31.18 20.73 0.23
N GLN A 589 30.64 19.97 -0.69
CA GLN A 589 29.44 19.19 -0.43
C GLN A 589 29.67 18.09 0.61
N PHE A 590 28.60 17.65 1.28
CA PHE A 590 28.60 16.47 2.15
C PHE A 590 27.79 15.35 1.51
N LEU A 591 28.30 14.11 1.59
CA LEU A 591 27.66 12.95 1.00
C LEU A 591 27.55 11.81 2.02
N ASP A 592 26.31 11.36 2.26
CA ASP A 592 26.01 10.16 3.03
C ASP A 592 25.54 9.05 2.09
N GLN A 593 26.00 7.82 2.32
CA GLN A 593 25.61 6.66 1.53
C GLN A 593 25.25 5.49 2.43
N TYR A 594 24.14 4.84 2.06
CA TYR A 594 23.69 3.62 2.71
C TYR A 594 23.35 2.58 1.65
N THR A 595 23.80 1.35 1.85
CA THR A 595 23.47 0.21 0.98
C THR A 595 22.96 -0.94 1.84
N SER A 596 21.88 -1.57 1.41
CA SER A 596 21.37 -2.79 2.03
C SER A 596 21.07 -3.82 0.95
N GLU A 597 21.56 -5.03 1.15
CA GLU A 597 21.39 -6.15 0.24
C GLU A 597 20.78 -7.33 1.00
N MET A 598 19.68 -7.86 0.49
CA MET A 598 19.03 -9.06 1.01
C MET A 598 18.98 -10.12 -0.08
N GLN A 599 19.32 -11.33 0.27
CA GLN A 599 19.15 -12.53 -0.55
C GLN A 599 18.43 -13.57 0.29
N GLY A 600 17.44 -14.21 -0.30
CA GLY A 600 16.67 -15.24 0.39
C GLY A 600 16.23 -16.35 -0.54
N TYR A 601 16.14 -17.57 -0.02
CA TYR A 601 15.49 -18.67 -0.72
C TYR A 601 14.58 -19.44 0.24
N THR A 602 13.49 -19.95 -0.34
CA THR A 602 12.57 -20.88 0.34
C THR A 602 12.42 -22.10 -0.54
N PHE A 603 12.70 -23.28 0.01
CA PHE A 603 12.55 -24.55 -0.69
C PHE A 603 11.53 -25.42 0.06
N ARG A 604 10.52 -25.92 -0.65
CA ARG A 604 9.43 -26.69 -0.08
C ARG A 604 9.20 -27.97 -0.87
N ASN A 605 9.05 -29.08 -0.13
CA ASN A 605 8.59 -30.36 -0.66
C ASN A 605 7.30 -30.76 0.04
N GLN A 606 6.30 -31.20 -0.73
CA GLN A 606 4.97 -31.45 -0.20
C GLN A 606 4.32 -32.64 -0.94
N VAL A 607 3.69 -33.50 -0.16
CA VAL A 607 2.80 -34.57 -0.64
C VAL A 607 1.37 -34.13 -0.36
N ASN A 608 0.52 -34.17 -1.38
CA ASN A 608 -0.91 -33.86 -1.26
C ASN A 608 -1.71 -35.10 -1.64
N PHE A 609 -2.61 -35.52 -0.76
CA PHE A 609 -3.59 -36.54 -1.05
C PHE A 609 -4.99 -35.92 -0.92
N ASN A 610 -5.74 -35.94 -2.01
CA ASN A 610 -7.08 -35.39 -2.08
C ASN A 610 -7.96 -36.33 -2.89
N ARG A 611 -8.87 -37.04 -2.22
CA ARG A 611 -9.71 -38.05 -2.84
C ARG A 611 -11.06 -38.24 -2.17
N THR A 612 -12.09 -38.31 -3.01
CA THR A 612 -13.44 -38.64 -2.57
C THR A 612 -13.76 -40.10 -2.88
N PHE A 613 -14.19 -40.87 -1.83
CA PHE A 613 -14.65 -42.25 -1.95
C PHE A 613 -16.12 -42.29 -1.52
N ARG A 614 -17.05 -42.36 -2.44
CA ARG A 614 -18.50 -42.32 -2.17
C ARG A 614 -18.89 -41.11 -1.30
N ARG A 615 -19.16 -41.33 0.00
CA ARG A 615 -19.52 -40.29 0.97
C ARG A 615 -18.33 -39.80 1.82
N HIS A 616 -17.14 -40.35 1.58
CA HIS A 616 -15.95 -40.04 2.36
C HIS A 616 -15.00 -39.17 1.53
N ASP A 617 -14.63 -38.03 2.06
CA ASP A 617 -13.66 -37.15 1.44
C ASP A 617 -12.44 -36.98 2.34
N PHE A 618 -11.28 -37.18 1.78
CA PHE A 618 -9.99 -37.08 2.45
C PHE A 618 -9.15 -35.98 1.79
N ASN A 619 -8.64 -35.07 2.61
CA ASN A 619 -7.67 -34.07 2.18
C ASN A 619 -6.51 -34.11 3.18
N VAL A 620 -5.32 -34.51 2.71
CA VAL A 620 -4.13 -34.64 3.54
C VAL A 620 -2.96 -33.95 2.85
N VAL A 621 -2.21 -33.17 3.63
CA VAL A 621 -0.97 -32.52 3.22
C VAL A 621 0.13 -32.84 4.22
N LEU A 622 1.28 -33.27 3.73
CA LEU A 622 2.51 -33.43 4.50
C LEU A 622 3.65 -32.74 3.78
N GLY A 623 4.50 -32.01 4.49
CA GLY A 623 5.59 -31.33 3.82
C GLY A 623 6.70 -30.84 4.73
N THR A 624 7.76 -30.40 4.06
CA THR A 624 8.94 -29.79 4.66
C THR A 624 9.22 -28.46 3.99
N GLU A 625 9.72 -27.48 4.75
CA GLU A 625 10.11 -26.17 4.25
C GLU A 625 11.47 -25.78 4.84
N LEU A 626 12.37 -25.33 3.97
CA LEU A 626 13.64 -24.70 4.32
C LEU A 626 13.59 -23.25 3.87
N ARG A 627 13.91 -22.32 4.77
CA ARG A 627 14.04 -20.91 4.45
C ARG A 627 15.37 -20.38 4.95
N HIS A 628 16.03 -19.64 4.09
CA HIS A 628 17.25 -18.92 4.42
C HIS A 628 17.14 -17.50 3.87
N ARG A 629 17.45 -16.51 4.70
CA ARG A 629 17.55 -15.10 4.32
C ARG A 629 18.81 -14.52 4.93
N ARG A 630 19.55 -13.79 4.15
CA ARG A 630 20.72 -13.03 4.57
C ARG A 630 20.55 -11.58 4.18
N THR A 631 20.72 -10.68 5.14
CA THR A 631 20.72 -9.23 4.92
C THR A 631 22.07 -8.69 5.32
N THR A 632 22.69 -7.91 4.46
CA THR A 632 23.94 -7.20 4.72
C THR A 632 23.70 -5.72 4.47
N SER A 633 24.05 -4.86 5.41
CA SER A 633 23.95 -3.43 5.23
C SER A 633 25.29 -2.76 5.51
N TYR A 634 25.53 -1.70 4.77
CA TYR A 634 26.72 -0.87 4.88
C TYR A 634 26.29 0.59 4.92
N THR A 635 26.74 1.32 5.95
CA THR A 635 26.63 2.77 6.04
C THR A 635 28.03 3.33 5.90
N SER A 636 28.28 4.16 4.88
CA SER A 636 29.55 4.85 4.73
C SER A 636 29.70 5.93 5.82
N PRO A 637 30.93 6.25 6.23
CA PRO A 637 31.16 7.53 6.89
C PRO A 637 30.71 8.66 5.99
N ARG A 638 30.33 9.78 6.58
CA ARG A 638 30.04 11.00 5.81
C ARG A 638 31.29 11.43 5.05
N VAL A 639 31.13 11.66 3.77
CA VAL A 639 32.19 12.17 2.91
C VAL A 639 32.13 13.70 2.89
N TYR A 640 33.17 14.35 3.34
CA TYR A 640 33.25 15.80 3.45
C TYR A 640 33.99 16.41 2.26
N GLY A 641 33.65 17.66 1.93
CA GLY A 641 34.29 18.39 0.82
C GLY A 641 34.14 17.65 -0.50
N TYR A 642 33.04 16.92 -0.68
CA TYR A 642 32.74 16.16 -1.88
C TYR A 642 32.44 17.09 -3.05
N ASN A 643 32.83 16.70 -4.24
CA ASN A 643 32.49 17.36 -5.49
C ASN A 643 31.86 16.31 -6.42
N ASP A 644 30.57 16.49 -6.73
CA ASP A 644 29.79 15.54 -7.53
C ASP A 644 30.19 15.51 -9.02
N GLU A 645 30.81 16.56 -9.54
CA GLU A 645 31.26 16.63 -10.94
C GLU A 645 32.60 15.91 -11.17
N THR A 646 33.52 16.07 -10.22
CA THR A 646 34.84 15.47 -10.31
C THR A 646 34.99 14.16 -9.56
N LEU A 647 34.00 13.79 -8.76
CA LEU A 647 33.97 12.62 -7.86
C LEU A 647 35.16 12.61 -6.88
N THR A 648 35.61 13.79 -6.47
CA THR A 648 36.68 13.96 -5.50
C THR A 648 36.11 14.33 -4.13
N SER A 649 36.89 14.11 -3.09
CA SER A 649 36.56 14.51 -1.72
C SER A 649 37.81 15.05 -1.00
N LYS A 650 37.58 15.79 0.06
CA LYS A 650 38.62 16.24 0.97
C LYS A 650 38.69 15.29 2.16
N LEU A 651 39.88 15.05 2.67
CA LEU A 651 40.01 14.25 3.87
C LEU A 651 39.48 15.05 5.06
N PHE A 652 38.55 14.48 5.79
CA PHE A 652 38.24 14.97 7.13
C PHE A 652 39.33 14.47 8.07
N PRO A 653 39.86 15.31 8.94
CA PRO A 653 41.07 14.94 9.65
C PRO A 653 40.79 13.71 10.54
N ASN A 654 41.53 12.67 10.24
CA ASN A 654 41.88 11.48 11.02
C ASN A 654 40.89 10.31 11.02
N GLY A 655 41.21 9.32 10.22
CA GLY A 655 40.69 7.94 10.34
C GLY A 655 41.21 7.16 11.57
N THR A 656 41.36 7.75 12.73
CA THR A 656 41.86 7.05 13.92
C THR A 656 41.05 7.30 15.21
N GLY A 657 39.76 7.57 15.12
CA GLY A 657 38.95 7.67 16.33
C GLY A 657 38.52 9.09 16.69
N LYS A 658 38.44 9.39 17.99
CA LYS A 658 37.94 10.67 18.50
C LYS A 658 38.89 11.84 18.21
N LEU A 659 38.40 12.82 17.46
CA LEU A 659 39.15 14.06 17.21
C LEU A 659 38.71 15.14 18.21
N ALA A 660 39.63 15.70 18.93
CA ALA A 660 39.38 16.90 19.73
C ALA A 660 39.45 18.12 18.81
N ILE A 661 38.34 18.79 18.59
CA ILE A 661 38.25 20.03 17.81
C ILE A 661 37.72 21.16 18.71
N LYS A 662 38.03 22.38 18.33
CA LYS A 662 37.47 23.55 19.00
C LYS A 662 36.23 24.02 18.27
N ASP A 663 35.22 24.38 19.05
CA ASP A 663 34.06 25.09 18.53
C ASP A 663 34.37 26.60 18.41
N LEU A 664 33.40 27.35 17.93
CA LEU A 664 33.43 28.79 17.78
C LEU A 664 33.81 29.54 19.07
N PHE A 665 33.54 28.99 20.25
CA PHE A 665 33.78 29.59 21.58
C PHE A 665 35.09 29.12 22.21
N GLY A 666 35.86 28.33 21.48
CA GLY A 666 37.12 27.77 21.99
C GLY A 666 36.94 26.54 22.90
N ASN A 667 35.69 26.04 23.09
CA ASN A 667 35.46 24.83 23.85
C ASN A 667 35.99 23.65 23.07
N THR A 668 36.69 22.76 23.78
CA THR A 668 37.14 21.51 23.15
C THR A 668 36.01 20.48 23.16
N ILE A 669 35.56 20.07 21.98
CA ILE A 669 34.60 18.99 21.82
C ILE A 669 35.28 17.78 21.15
N THR A 670 34.76 16.62 21.44
CA THR A 670 35.20 15.39 20.78
C THR A 670 34.19 15.02 19.72
N VAL A 671 34.63 15.01 18.46
CA VAL A 671 33.83 14.51 17.36
C VAL A 671 34.20 13.05 17.15
N ASP A 672 33.21 12.16 17.22
CA ASP A 672 33.41 10.78 16.86
C ASP A 672 33.63 10.70 15.37
N ASP A 673 34.70 10.03 14.93
CA ASP A 673 34.88 9.65 13.55
C ASP A 673 33.73 8.69 13.20
N TYR A 674 32.89 9.08 12.24
CA TYR A 674 31.82 8.21 11.77
C TYR A 674 32.45 7.03 11.03
N ALA A 675 32.77 5.99 11.79
CA ALA A 675 33.30 4.77 11.22
C ALA A 675 32.25 4.12 10.33
N SER A 676 32.73 3.46 9.28
CA SER A 676 31.86 2.60 8.45
C SER A 676 31.13 1.59 9.33
N THR A 677 29.81 1.54 9.20
CA THR A 677 29.01 0.55 9.93
C THR A 677 28.62 -0.60 8.98
N PHE A 678 29.00 -1.80 9.37
CA PHE A 678 28.58 -3.02 8.70
C PHE A 678 27.63 -3.79 9.59
N THR A 679 26.48 -4.16 9.05
CA THR A 679 25.55 -5.05 9.74
C THR A 679 25.30 -6.29 8.90
N PHE A 680 25.12 -7.40 9.60
CA PHE A 680 24.90 -8.68 8.99
C PHE A 680 23.84 -9.45 9.81
N ASN A 681 22.77 -9.85 9.15
CA ASN A 681 21.72 -10.66 9.76
C ASN A 681 21.41 -11.87 8.90
N THR A 682 21.17 -13.00 9.55
CA THR A 682 20.81 -14.26 8.89
C THR A 682 19.62 -14.89 9.59
N ASP A 683 18.56 -15.16 8.84
CA ASP A 683 17.36 -15.86 9.30
C ASP A 683 17.33 -17.24 8.65
N ARG A 684 17.22 -18.27 9.46
CA ARG A 684 17.13 -19.68 9.03
C ARG A 684 15.97 -20.34 9.71
N PHE A 685 15.12 -20.97 8.90
CA PHE A 685 14.00 -21.77 9.38
C PHE A 685 14.02 -23.14 8.70
N PHE A 686 13.75 -24.15 9.49
CA PHE A 686 13.39 -25.48 9.04
C PHE A 686 12.05 -25.86 9.64
N SER A 687 11.15 -26.32 8.80
CA SER A 687 9.79 -26.65 9.22
C SER A 687 9.36 -28.03 8.72
N LEU A 688 8.65 -28.74 9.56
CA LEU A 688 7.94 -29.96 9.23
C LEU A 688 6.46 -29.73 9.57
N TYR A 689 5.56 -30.03 8.62
CA TYR A 689 4.14 -29.76 8.80
C TYR A 689 3.25 -30.85 8.21
N GLY A 690 2.06 -30.99 8.78
CA GLY A 690 0.99 -31.84 8.30
C GLY A 690 -0.38 -31.23 8.57
N ASN A 691 -1.29 -31.42 7.64
CA ASN A 691 -2.69 -31.07 7.78
C ASN A 691 -3.55 -32.19 7.21
N ALA A 692 -4.61 -32.57 7.92
CA ALA A 692 -5.57 -33.56 7.48
C ALA A 692 -6.99 -33.09 7.74
N ALA A 693 -7.88 -33.27 6.76
CA ALA A 693 -9.32 -33.06 6.92
C ALA A 693 -10.06 -34.28 6.36
N TYR A 694 -11.06 -34.71 7.10
CA TYR A 694 -11.96 -35.78 6.71
C TYR A 694 -13.39 -35.27 6.76
N THR A 695 -14.13 -35.44 5.66
CA THR A 695 -15.54 -35.07 5.57
C THR A 695 -16.40 -36.31 5.24
N PHE A 696 -17.46 -36.50 6.02
CA PHE A 696 -18.45 -37.53 5.80
C PHE A 696 -19.76 -36.92 5.30
N ASP A 697 -20.24 -37.43 4.15
CA ASP A 697 -21.53 -37.12 3.54
C ASP A 697 -21.75 -35.58 3.26
N ASN A 698 -20.68 -34.80 3.12
CA ASN A 698 -20.68 -33.33 3.08
C ASN A 698 -21.35 -32.67 4.30
N LYS A 699 -21.60 -33.43 5.37
CA LYS A 699 -22.28 -32.97 6.59
C LYS A 699 -21.33 -32.76 7.76
N TYR A 700 -20.43 -33.69 8.00
CA TYR A 700 -19.57 -33.71 9.18
C TYR A 700 -18.10 -33.64 8.74
N THR A 701 -17.40 -32.62 9.18
CA THR A 701 -15.97 -32.49 8.90
C THR A 701 -15.16 -32.44 10.21
N ILE A 702 -14.10 -33.23 10.28
CA ILE A 702 -13.07 -33.10 11.31
C ILE A 702 -11.75 -32.74 10.63
N SER A 703 -11.00 -31.81 11.20
CA SER A 703 -9.68 -31.41 10.68
C SER A 703 -8.66 -31.32 11.80
N GLY A 704 -7.40 -31.50 11.47
CA GLY A 704 -6.27 -31.31 12.37
C GLY A 704 -5.04 -30.87 11.61
N SER A 705 -4.26 -29.98 12.22
CA SER A 705 -2.97 -29.56 11.71
C SER A 705 -1.91 -29.63 12.79
N VAL A 706 -0.69 -29.90 12.38
CA VAL A 706 0.50 -29.86 13.23
C VAL A 706 1.66 -29.30 12.41
N ARG A 707 2.44 -28.42 13.04
CA ARG A 707 3.68 -27.90 12.47
C ARG A 707 4.72 -27.73 13.58
N THR A 708 5.96 -28.05 13.29
CA THR A 708 7.09 -27.72 14.13
C THR A 708 8.10 -26.89 13.34
N ASP A 709 8.58 -25.82 13.94
CA ASP A 709 9.55 -24.91 13.35
C ASP A 709 10.83 -24.90 14.20
N ALA A 710 11.99 -24.93 13.55
CA ALA A 710 13.28 -24.66 14.15
C ALA A 710 13.84 -23.37 13.53
N SER A 711 14.38 -22.48 14.36
CA SER A 711 14.98 -21.21 13.91
C SER A 711 16.27 -20.93 14.65
N ASN A 712 17.17 -20.18 14.02
CA ASN A 712 18.37 -19.64 14.68
C ASN A 712 18.09 -18.50 15.67
N PHE A 713 16.85 -18.02 15.78
CA PHE A 713 16.44 -17.02 16.78
C PHE A 713 16.05 -17.62 18.13
N ILE A 714 15.70 -18.91 18.16
CA ILE A 714 15.20 -19.61 19.34
C ILE A 714 16.31 -20.42 19.97
N THR A 715 16.21 -20.64 21.29
CA THR A 715 17.15 -21.44 22.08
C THR A 715 17.56 -22.75 21.42
N ASP A 716 18.76 -23.19 21.70
CA ASP A 716 19.26 -24.50 21.22
C ASP A 716 18.64 -25.70 21.96
N ASP A 717 17.88 -25.47 23.06
CA ASP A 717 17.16 -26.54 23.79
C ASP A 717 16.08 -27.18 22.89
N PRO A 718 16.17 -28.49 22.55
CA PRO A 718 15.22 -29.16 21.68
C PRO A 718 13.77 -29.06 22.13
N LYS A 719 13.52 -28.98 23.45
CA LYS A 719 12.19 -28.90 24.05
C LYS A 719 11.44 -27.63 23.61
N TYR A 720 12.15 -26.52 23.48
CA TYR A 720 11.57 -25.24 23.12
C TYR A 720 11.72 -24.92 21.62
N ARG A 721 12.82 -25.38 21.03
CA ARG A 721 13.13 -25.18 19.61
C ARG A 721 12.12 -25.83 18.68
N TYR A 722 11.71 -27.07 19.01
CA TYR A 722 10.80 -27.90 18.19
C TYR A 722 9.38 -27.97 18.77
N ALA A 723 8.97 -26.99 19.57
CA ALA A 723 7.63 -26.98 20.15
C ALA A 723 6.56 -26.96 19.03
N PRO A 724 5.58 -27.86 19.05
CA PRO A 724 4.60 -27.94 17.98
C PRO A 724 3.53 -26.87 18.11
N PHE A 725 3.17 -26.29 16.98
CA PHE A 725 1.92 -25.56 16.77
C PHE A 725 0.90 -26.54 16.24
N TRP A 726 -0.34 -26.48 16.70
CA TRP A 726 -1.34 -27.44 16.30
C TRP A 726 -2.74 -26.86 16.41
N SER A 727 -3.65 -27.43 15.64
CA SER A 727 -5.08 -27.10 15.74
C SER A 727 -5.93 -28.34 15.46
N VAL A 728 -7.13 -28.35 16.06
CA VAL A 728 -8.20 -29.30 15.78
C VAL A 728 -9.48 -28.50 15.52
N GLY A 729 -10.25 -28.95 14.54
CA GLY A 729 -11.52 -28.32 14.17
C GLY A 729 -12.59 -29.35 13.84
N GLY A 730 -13.81 -29.06 14.22
CA GLY A 730 -15.00 -29.81 13.86
C GLY A 730 -16.01 -28.88 13.17
N MET A 731 -16.74 -29.40 12.18
CA MET A 731 -17.82 -28.68 11.52
C MET A 731 -19.01 -29.61 11.28
N TRP A 732 -20.18 -29.09 11.56
CA TRP A 732 -21.45 -29.70 11.22
C TRP A 732 -22.21 -28.81 10.26
N ASN A 733 -22.48 -29.33 9.06
CA ASN A 733 -23.26 -28.65 8.03
C ASN A 733 -24.76 -28.96 8.24
N LEU A 734 -25.40 -28.21 9.12
CA LEU A 734 -26.82 -28.38 9.48
C LEU A 734 -27.73 -28.18 8.26
N GLY A 735 -27.38 -27.27 7.33
CA GLY A 735 -28.19 -27.03 6.13
C GLY A 735 -28.32 -28.23 5.19
N GLN A 736 -27.45 -29.24 5.34
CA GLN A 736 -27.48 -30.48 4.55
C GLN A 736 -28.29 -31.60 5.26
N GLU A 737 -28.81 -31.35 6.45
CA GLU A 737 -29.63 -32.33 7.16
C GLU A 737 -31.07 -32.41 6.65
N SER A 738 -31.64 -33.59 6.66
CA SER A 738 -33.00 -33.82 6.14
C SER A 738 -34.07 -33.02 6.88
N PHE A 739 -33.90 -32.74 8.16
CA PHE A 739 -34.81 -31.91 8.93
C PHE A 739 -34.75 -30.40 8.58
N MET A 740 -33.74 -29.96 7.84
CA MET A 740 -33.61 -28.58 7.37
C MET A 740 -34.21 -28.36 5.98
N SER A 741 -34.57 -29.42 5.27
CA SER A 741 -35.10 -29.34 3.89
C SER A 741 -36.40 -28.53 3.79
N ASP A 742 -37.19 -28.41 4.89
CA ASP A 742 -38.46 -27.66 4.93
C ASP A 742 -38.28 -26.17 5.20
N TYR A 743 -37.04 -25.73 5.56
CA TYR A 743 -36.73 -24.33 5.87
C TYR A 743 -36.05 -23.63 4.67
N LEU A 744 -36.86 -23.40 3.62
CA LEU A 744 -36.42 -22.82 2.33
C LEU A 744 -35.78 -21.41 2.43
N PHE A 745 -35.97 -20.71 3.55
CA PHE A 745 -35.41 -19.39 3.79
C PHE A 745 -33.97 -19.40 4.31
N ILE A 746 -33.41 -20.60 4.62
CA ILE A 746 -32.07 -20.80 5.08
C ILE A 746 -31.24 -21.49 3.99
N ASP A 747 -30.44 -20.73 3.24
CA ASP A 747 -29.63 -21.27 2.17
C ASP A 747 -28.50 -22.16 2.71
N TRP A 748 -27.93 -21.76 3.84
CA TRP A 748 -26.90 -22.55 4.51
C TRP A 748 -26.81 -22.23 6.02
N LEU A 749 -26.59 -23.28 6.80
CA LEU A 749 -26.38 -23.21 8.25
C LEU A 749 -25.27 -24.17 8.66
N ARG A 750 -24.17 -23.65 9.28
CA ARG A 750 -23.02 -24.45 9.70
C ARG A 750 -22.61 -24.10 11.11
N LEU A 751 -22.36 -25.11 11.92
CA LEU A 751 -21.73 -24.98 13.22
C LEU A 751 -20.27 -25.40 13.14
N ARG A 752 -19.36 -24.54 13.61
CA ARG A 752 -17.92 -24.81 13.63
C ARG A 752 -17.37 -24.59 15.03
N LEU A 753 -16.47 -25.47 15.42
CA LEU A 753 -15.71 -25.36 16.66
C LEU A 753 -14.25 -25.65 16.36
N THR A 754 -13.36 -24.74 16.73
CA THR A 754 -11.92 -24.90 16.52
C THR A 754 -11.17 -24.55 17.78
N TYR A 755 -10.07 -25.28 18.03
CA TYR A 755 -9.13 -25.01 19.10
C TYR A 755 -7.71 -25.28 18.63
N GLY A 756 -6.74 -24.42 19.02
CA GLY A 756 -5.35 -24.61 18.64
C GLY A 756 -4.44 -23.49 19.10
N TYR A 757 -3.17 -23.67 18.83
CA TYR A 757 -2.12 -22.69 19.13
C TYR A 757 -1.35 -22.32 17.87
N ASN A 758 -1.19 -21.03 17.65
CA ASN A 758 -0.25 -20.44 16.70
C ASN A 758 0.99 -19.95 17.43
N GLY A 759 2.03 -19.62 16.67
CA GLY A 759 3.25 -19.05 17.19
C GLY A 759 3.56 -17.67 16.64
N ASN A 760 4.40 -16.96 17.40
CA ASN A 760 5.10 -15.76 16.93
C ASN A 760 6.53 -15.80 17.45
N VAL A 761 7.42 -14.98 16.90
CA VAL A 761 8.81 -14.88 17.33
C VAL A 761 9.24 -13.43 17.46
N ASP A 762 9.82 -13.10 18.59
CA ASP A 762 10.52 -11.84 18.77
C ASP A 762 11.93 -11.97 18.21
N THR A 763 12.21 -11.22 17.16
CA THR A 763 13.54 -11.18 16.50
C THR A 763 14.42 -10.04 17.03
N SER A 764 13.91 -9.21 17.93
CA SER A 764 14.67 -8.11 18.55
C SER A 764 15.59 -8.59 19.68
N THR A 765 15.30 -9.76 20.22
CA THR A 765 16.02 -10.35 21.35
C THR A 765 16.86 -11.55 20.89
N SER A 766 18.05 -11.71 21.46
CA SER A 766 18.92 -12.87 21.22
C SER A 766 18.81 -13.87 22.37
N PHE A 767 18.86 -15.18 22.07
CA PHE A 767 19.00 -16.19 23.12
C PHE A 767 20.46 -16.36 23.59
N LYS A 768 21.44 -15.89 22.78
CA LYS A 768 22.87 -15.88 23.14
C LYS A 768 23.27 -14.51 23.64
N PRO A 769 24.27 -14.44 24.53
CA PRO A 769 24.87 -13.18 24.88
C PRO A 769 25.40 -12.43 23.64
N LEU A 770 25.13 -11.15 23.60
CA LEU A 770 25.66 -10.24 22.58
C LEU A 770 26.88 -9.52 23.14
N VAL A 771 27.96 -9.55 22.43
CA VAL A 771 29.24 -8.91 22.79
C VAL A 771 29.47 -7.74 21.86
N SER A 772 29.68 -6.55 22.44
CA SER A 772 30.19 -5.41 21.70
C SER A 772 31.70 -5.45 21.73
N ILE A 773 32.33 -5.51 20.58
CA ILE A 773 33.79 -5.49 20.44
C ILE A 773 34.24 -4.03 20.39
N GLY A 774 35.02 -3.62 21.39
CA GLY A 774 35.59 -2.28 21.47
C GLY A 774 36.78 -2.10 20.53
N SER A 775 37.11 -0.85 20.23
CA SER A 775 38.33 -0.49 19.50
C SER A 775 39.56 -0.37 20.39
N VAL A 776 39.39 -0.54 21.71
CA VAL A 776 40.47 -0.34 22.69
C VAL A 776 41.18 -1.66 22.92
N GLU A 777 42.47 -1.68 22.64
CA GLU A 777 43.37 -2.79 22.98
C GLU A 777 43.52 -2.91 24.49
N ASN A 778 43.55 -4.16 24.97
CA ASN A 778 43.97 -4.43 26.34
C ASN A 778 45.43 -4.00 26.51
N VAL A 779 45.69 -3.13 27.48
CA VAL A 779 46.99 -2.55 27.75
C VAL A 779 48.08 -3.61 28.03
N TYR A 780 47.66 -4.80 28.49
CA TYR A 780 48.61 -5.85 28.87
C TYR A 780 48.85 -6.90 27.79
N LYS A 781 47.88 -7.13 26.91
CA LYS A 781 47.91 -8.21 25.91
C LYS A 781 47.86 -7.71 24.47
N HIS A 782 47.62 -6.42 24.23
CA HIS A 782 47.42 -5.85 22.88
C HIS A 782 46.29 -6.56 22.09
N GLU A 783 45.30 -7.14 22.80
CA GLU A 783 44.14 -7.82 22.21
C GLU A 783 42.93 -6.89 22.28
N ILE A 784 42.05 -6.98 21.28
CA ILE A 784 40.80 -6.25 21.26
C ILE A 784 39.89 -6.71 22.39
N THR A 785 39.39 -5.77 23.19
CA THR A 785 38.46 -6.06 24.30
C THR A 785 37.02 -6.06 23.85
N GLY A 786 36.21 -6.93 24.44
CA GLY A 786 34.76 -6.96 24.23
C GLY A 786 34.01 -6.77 25.57
N SER A 787 32.91 -6.07 25.54
CA SER A 787 31.97 -5.95 26.64
C SER A 787 30.65 -6.64 26.30
N ILE A 788 30.00 -7.21 27.31
CA ILE A 788 28.68 -7.82 27.13
C ILE A 788 27.66 -6.69 26.93
N ALA A 789 27.11 -6.58 25.71
CA ALA A 789 26.05 -5.63 25.37
C ALA A 789 24.66 -6.11 25.86
N SER A 790 24.45 -7.43 25.86
CA SER A 790 23.24 -8.07 26.40
C SER A 790 23.58 -9.50 26.82
N PHE A 791 23.05 -9.93 27.95
CA PHE A 791 23.24 -11.32 28.42
C PHE A 791 22.43 -12.34 27.59
N GLY A 792 21.50 -11.86 26.78
CA GLY A 792 20.57 -12.71 26.04
C GLY A 792 19.51 -13.36 26.94
N ASN A 793 18.66 -14.16 26.36
CA ASN A 793 17.68 -14.99 27.08
C ASN A 793 17.82 -16.44 26.66
N PRO A 794 18.53 -17.30 27.41
CA PRO A 794 18.71 -18.71 27.07
C PRO A 794 17.42 -19.53 26.96
N GLU A 795 16.32 -19.04 27.57
CA GLU A 795 14.99 -19.65 27.51
C GLU A 795 14.09 -19.04 26.44
N LEU A 796 14.65 -18.24 25.54
CA LEU A 796 13.87 -17.61 24.46
C LEU A 796 13.18 -18.67 23.62
N ARG A 797 11.87 -18.65 23.60
CA ARG A 797 11.00 -19.62 22.98
C ARG A 797 9.93 -18.96 22.11
N TRP A 798 9.22 -19.78 21.36
CA TRP A 798 8.08 -19.33 20.58
C TRP A 798 7.00 -18.75 21.50
N GLU A 799 6.49 -17.57 21.14
CA GLU A 799 5.24 -17.08 21.72
C GLU A 799 4.11 -18.04 21.31
N LYS A 800 3.17 -18.29 22.21
CA LYS A 800 1.96 -19.06 21.94
C LYS A 800 0.79 -18.11 21.90
N VAL A 801 0.11 -18.09 20.77
CA VAL A 801 -1.05 -17.25 20.49
C VAL A 801 -2.28 -18.11 20.30
#